data_1e707731a7e4b2451d2b347fb749272f
#
_entry.id   1e707731a7e4b2451d2b347fb749272f
#
_cell.length_a   1.000
_cell.length_b   1.000
_cell.length_c   1.000
_cell.angle_alpha   90.00
_cell.angle_beta   90.00
_cell.angle_gamma   90.00
#
_symmetry.space_group_name_H-M   'P 1'
#
loop_
_entity.id
_entity.type
_entity.pdbx_description
1 polymer ?
#
loop_
_entity_poly.entity_id
_entity_poly.type
_entity_poly.pdbx_seq_one_letter_code
_entity_poly.pdbx_strand_id
1 'polypeptide(L)'
;MRLSTIALFLGASALGAAQAKDAETDPEPERENTVFNGQSVPPLLELTPDNFEKQTKASKNLVVKYFSPWCPHCMDFAPTYQTLYEYYYTSKVPTESGEIPFEKFYDIKFGALNCIAYGDLCTQHDITSYPQTSLFVDGKKADFVKGNKNMTMISGLIERALEKQKPGTRPKELLLPEPGATSTPSSELVEKADKTDKTDKTDKTDEGGKAGKAEPGSAKVASGPSKVASEPSEAKKPAKPTATPNPQGVSVSLSAESFQTLVTMTQEPWFIKFYAPWCHHCQAMASNWQQLAKEMKGKLNIGEVNCDVESRLCKDVRLRGYPSILFFRGGERVEYDGLRGLGDFVQYAEKALEICNGVQDVDAAALEALEKKEDVIFVYFYDHATTSEDFMALERLPLSLIGHARLVKTRDPALYDRFKITTWPRLLVSREGRPTYYTPLTPGEMRNTHQVLTWMKSVWLPIVPEMTASNAREIMDGKIVVLGILNREDEESFQSAKREMKTAANEWMDKQIQLFQLERQNLRDSKQLRIEEAEDRNDQRALRAAKSIRISMDKSDRKEVAFAWVDGVFWQRWIRTTYGIDVRDGERVIINDEDNRRYWDTTITGNYIIPSRTSILETISKVTASPPEIKPKLTISSIEKIIFDIRMTLFEHPYLSGGCILGLALSIFSLFRGRMRRNRAAFRLEENIPIKELREGLLGNTANGKTD
;
A
#
# COMPACT_ATOMS: atom_id res chain seq x y z
N MET A 1 -2.50 -7.66 -40.85
CA MET A 1 -2.82 -8.92 -41.54
C MET A 1 -1.75 -9.94 -41.29
N ARG A 2 -2.05 -10.91 -40.46
CA ARG A 2 -1.60 -12.29 -40.50
C ARG A 2 -2.18 -13.02 -39.29
N LEU A 3 -3.24 -13.75 -39.58
CA LEU A 3 -3.78 -14.80 -38.71
C LEU A 3 -2.77 -15.96 -38.74
N SER A 4 -2.52 -16.56 -37.58
CA SER A 4 -1.88 -17.87 -37.50
C SER A 4 -2.59 -18.71 -36.45
N THR A 5 -3.29 -19.62 -36.96
CA THR A 5 -3.78 -20.95 -36.59
C THR A 5 -3.24 -21.55 -35.30
N ILE A 6 -4.20 -21.94 -34.47
CA ILE A 6 -4.08 -22.86 -33.32
C ILE A 6 -3.93 -24.28 -33.89
N ALA A 7 -2.85 -24.96 -33.53
CA ALA A 7 -2.72 -26.40 -33.71
C ALA A 7 -2.70 -27.08 -32.32
N LEU A 8 -3.72 -27.89 -32.06
CA LEU A 8 -3.76 -28.89 -31.01
C LEU A 8 -2.75 -29.99 -31.28
N PHE A 9 -1.91 -30.31 -30.28
CA PHE A 9 -1.20 -31.60 -30.22
C PHE A 9 -1.51 -32.27 -28.90
N LEU A 10 -2.29 -33.32 -28.98
CA LEU A 10 -2.39 -34.40 -28.01
C LEU A 10 -1.20 -35.34 -28.22
N GLY A 11 -0.43 -35.61 -27.20
CA GLY A 11 0.63 -36.59 -27.20
C GLY A 11 0.80 -37.21 -25.81
N ALA A 12 0.57 -38.49 -25.73
CA ALA A 12 0.48 -39.30 -24.55
C ALA A 12 1.86 -39.67 -23.93
N SER A 13 1.82 -39.76 -22.61
CA SER A 13 2.45 -40.68 -21.68
C SER A 13 3.82 -41.30 -21.99
N ALA A 14 4.79 -41.09 -21.10
CA ALA A 14 5.70 -42.14 -20.64
C ALA A 14 6.09 -41.87 -19.17
N LEU A 15 5.69 -42.77 -18.31
CA LEU A 15 6.17 -42.89 -16.94
C LEU A 15 7.67 -43.23 -16.95
N GLY A 16 8.47 -42.40 -16.31
CA GLY A 16 9.83 -42.70 -15.90
C GLY A 16 9.95 -42.44 -14.42
N ALA A 17 9.93 -43.48 -13.62
CA ALA A 17 10.22 -43.43 -12.18
C ALA A 17 11.73 -43.15 -12.01
N ALA A 18 12.09 -41.97 -11.55
CA ALA A 18 13.42 -41.64 -11.05
C ALA A 18 13.36 -41.66 -9.53
N GLN A 19 14.12 -42.56 -8.92
CA GLN A 19 14.32 -42.68 -7.48
C GLN A 19 14.95 -41.40 -6.95
N ALA A 20 14.29 -40.73 -5.99
CA ALA A 20 14.83 -39.67 -5.20
C ALA A 20 15.93 -40.23 -4.30
N LYS A 21 17.15 -39.71 -4.43
CA LYS A 21 18.20 -39.82 -3.45
C LYS A 21 17.88 -38.90 -2.28
N ASP A 22 17.97 -39.46 -1.08
CA ASP A 22 17.85 -38.75 0.19
C ASP A 22 18.80 -37.54 0.22
N ALA A 23 18.22 -36.32 0.27
CA ALA A 23 18.95 -35.11 0.59
C ALA A 23 19.09 -35.06 2.12
N GLU A 24 20.31 -35.05 2.61
CA GLU A 24 20.63 -34.74 3.98
C GLU A 24 20.01 -33.38 4.34
N THR A 25 19.10 -33.41 5.28
CA THR A 25 18.49 -32.23 5.91
C THR A 25 19.55 -31.59 6.82
N ASP A 26 19.95 -30.37 6.51
CA ASP A 26 20.66 -29.51 7.45
C ASP A 26 19.82 -29.32 8.72
N PRO A 27 20.42 -29.35 9.92
CA PRO A 27 19.67 -29.21 11.17
C PRO A 27 19.04 -27.81 11.23
N GLU A 28 17.70 -27.78 11.44
CA GLU A 28 16.94 -26.55 11.71
C GLU A 28 17.61 -25.75 12.85
N PRO A 29 17.67 -24.43 12.77
CA PRO A 29 18.16 -23.60 13.88
C PRO A 29 17.22 -23.80 15.08
N GLU A 30 17.76 -24.37 16.17
CA GLU A 30 17.04 -24.57 17.43
C GLU A 30 16.49 -23.22 17.90
N ARG A 31 15.16 -23.09 17.98
CA ARG A 31 14.50 -21.90 18.54
C ARG A 31 14.80 -21.87 20.04
N GLU A 32 15.34 -20.74 20.51
CA GLU A 32 15.72 -20.56 21.90
C GLU A 32 14.50 -20.63 22.84
N ASN A 33 14.64 -21.30 23.96
CA ASN A 33 13.64 -21.34 25.02
C ASN A 33 13.45 -19.94 25.60
N THR A 34 12.21 -19.56 25.87
CA THR A 34 11.89 -18.32 26.61
C THR A 34 11.89 -18.59 28.13
N VAL A 35 11.93 -17.55 28.95
CA VAL A 35 11.87 -17.66 30.41
C VAL A 35 10.62 -16.95 30.92
N PHE A 36 9.73 -17.68 31.61
CA PHE A 36 8.55 -17.13 32.25
C PHE A 36 8.42 -17.66 33.69
N ASN A 37 8.10 -16.80 34.65
CA ASN A 37 8.09 -17.15 36.08
C ASN A 37 9.40 -17.83 36.58
N GLY A 38 10.54 -17.48 35.95
CA GLY A 38 11.83 -18.10 36.26
C GLY A 38 12.00 -19.53 35.74
N GLN A 39 11.04 -20.05 34.95
CA GLN A 39 11.11 -21.38 34.32
C GLN A 39 11.38 -21.25 32.83
N SER A 40 12.20 -22.18 32.30
CA SER A 40 12.43 -22.26 30.86
C SER A 40 11.21 -22.86 30.16
N VAL A 41 10.69 -22.14 29.16
CA VAL A 41 9.53 -22.52 28.35
C VAL A 41 10.01 -22.87 26.94
N PRO A 42 9.68 -24.06 26.40
CA PRO A 42 10.05 -24.41 25.05
C PRO A 42 9.37 -23.52 24.01
N PRO A 43 9.88 -23.45 22.79
CA PRO A 43 9.23 -22.70 21.73
C PRO A 43 7.84 -23.25 21.41
N LEU A 44 6.94 -22.38 20.98
CA LEU A 44 5.58 -22.72 20.60
C LEU A 44 5.57 -23.78 19.49
N LEU A 45 4.72 -24.80 19.62
CA LEU A 45 4.61 -25.89 18.65
C LEU A 45 4.24 -25.35 17.26
N GLU A 46 5.10 -25.56 16.27
CA GLU A 46 4.79 -25.27 14.88
C GLU A 46 4.00 -26.38 14.25
N LEU A 47 2.84 -26.01 13.69
CA LEU A 47 1.94 -26.94 13.05
C LEU A 47 2.14 -26.92 11.54
N THR A 48 2.35 -28.09 10.98
CA THR A 48 2.52 -28.34 9.54
C THR A 48 1.47 -29.34 9.06
N PRO A 49 1.21 -29.50 7.76
CA PRO A 49 0.30 -30.53 7.25
C PRO A 49 0.65 -31.94 7.74
N ASP A 50 1.94 -32.23 7.91
CA ASP A 50 2.41 -33.58 8.30
C ASP A 50 2.16 -33.88 9.78
N ASN A 51 2.17 -32.87 10.64
CA ASN A 51 2.01 -33.06 12.08
C ASN A 51 0.66 -32.64 12.65
N PHE A 52 -0.13 -31.83 11.93
CA PHE A 52 -1.39 -31.24 12.43
C PHE A 52 -2.37 -32.31 12.91
N GLU A 53 -2.70 -33.29 12.07
CA GLU A 53 -3.62 -34.38 12.47
C GLU A 53 -3.06 -35.25 13.60
N LYS A 54 -1.74 -35.44 13.60
CA LYS A 54 -1.07 -36.21 14.66
C LYS A 54 -1.16 -35.46 15.99
N GLN A 55 -0.94 -34.16 16.01
CA GLN A 55 -0.99 -33.34 17.22
C GLN A 55 -2.43 -33.15 17.74
N THR A 56 -3.41 -32.97 16.84
CA THR A 56 -4.82 -32.87 17.22
C THR A 56 -5.39 -34.18 17.79
N LYS A 57 -4.82 -35.33 17.43
CA LYS A 57 -5.20 -36.67 17.99
C LYS A 57 -4.37 -37.04 19.21
N ALA A 58 -3.16 -36.49 19.35
CA ALA A 58 -2.23 -36.85 20.44
C ALA A 58 -2.49 -36.11 21.74
N SER A 59 -3.25 -35.01 21.72
CA SER A 59 -3.63 -34.22 22.91
C SER A 59 -5.15 -34.06 22.95
N LYS A 60 -5.70 -34.07 24.15
CA LYS A 60 -7.14 -33.89 24.34
C LYS A 60 -7.59 -32.51 23.96
N ASN A 61 -6.76 -31.49 24.28
CA ASN A 61 -7.00 -30.10 23.98
C ASN A 61 -5.83 -29.53 23.17
N LEU A 62 -6.10 -28.91 22.04
CA LEU A 62 -5.11 -28.19 21.23
C LEU A 62 -5.61 -26.79 20.91
N VAL A 63 -4.87 -25.78 21.35
CA VAL A 63 -5.12 -24.39 21.03
C VAL A 63 -4.25 -23.98 19.84
N VAL A 64 -4.86 -23.55 18.74
CA VAL A 64 -4.14 -23.24 17.51
C VAL A 64 -4.32 -21.76 17.15
N LYS A 65 -3.21 -21.05 17.02
CA LYS A 65 -3.15 -19.70 16.43
C LYS A 65 -2.93 -19.83 14.92
N TYR A 66 -3.92 -19.43 14.13
CA TYR A 66 -3.79 -19.27 12.70
C TYR A 66 -3.35 -17.85 12.40
N PHE A 67 -2.28 -17.68 11.65
CA PHE A 67 -1.71 -16.37 11.40
C PHE A 67 -1.13 -16.24 10.01
N SER A 68 -0.95 -14.98 9.59
CA SER A 68 -0.15 -14.58 8.43
C SER A 68 0.98 -13.70 8.93
N PRO A 69 2.24 -13.97 8.55
CA PRO A 69 3.36 -13.12 8.93
C PRO A 69 3.26 -11.69 8.36
N TRP A 70 2.43 -11.49 7.34
CA TRP A 70 2.18 -10.20 6.70
C TRP A 70 1.01 -9.39 7.30
N CYS A 71 0.31 -9.98 8.22
CA CYS A 71 -0.87 -9.36 8.81
C CYS A 71 -0.46 -8.50 10.03
N PRO A 72 -0.61 -7.16 9.98
CA PRO A 72 -0.28 -6.28 11.11
C PRO A 72 -0.97 -6.71 12.41
N HIS A 73 -2.25 -7.07 12.32
CA HIS A 73 -3.00 -7.57 13.47
C HIS A 73 -2.46 -8.89 14.03
N CYS A 74 -1.80 -9.71 13.22
CA CYS A 74 -1.15 -10.93 13.67
C CYS A 74 0.16 -10.64 14.41
N MET A 75 0.89 -9.61 13.97
CA MET A 75 2.11 -9.14 14.63
C MET A 75 1.79 -8.52 15.99
N ASP A 76 0.76 -7.65 16.06
CA ASP A 76 0.27 -7.07 17.32
C ASP A 76 -0.26 -8.15 18.29
N PHE A 77 -0.79 -9.24 17.76
CA PHE A 77 -1.33 -10.36 18.53
C PHE A 77 -0.26 -11.36 19.02
N ALA A 78 0.91 -11.38 18.39
CA ALA A 78 1.96 -12.36 18.69
C ALA A 78 2.40 -12.33 20.16
N PRO A 79 2.71 -11.18 20.79
CA PRO A 79 3.08 -11.14 22.20
C PRO A 79 1.94 -11.59 23.12
N THR A 80 0.68 -11.27 22.80
CA THR A 80 -0.49 -11.70 23.59
C THR A 80 -0.61 -13.24 23.61
N TYR A 81 -0.46 -13.87 22.45
CA TYR A 81 -0.56 -15.33 22.36
C TYR A 81 0.64 -16.05 22.97
N GLN A 82 1.84 -15.49 22.79
CA GLN A 82 3.07 -16.04 23.39
C GLN A 82 3.00 -16.00 24.91
N THR A 83 2.67 -14.85 25.50
CA THR A 83 2.53 -14.69 26.96
C THR A 83 1.41 -15.58 27.53
N LEU A 84 0.30 -15.77 26.79
CA LEU A 84 -0.76 -16.69 27.18
C LEU A 84 -0.28 -18.15 27.23
N TYR A 85 0.49 -18.57 26.23
CA TYR A 85 1.12 -19.89 26.20
C TYR A 85 2.06 -20.09 27.39
N GLU A 86 2.97 -19.14 27.63
CA GLU A 86 3.95 -19.19 28.72
C GLU A 86 3.27 -19.20 30.09
N TYR A 87 2.19 -18.44 30.25
CA TYR A 87 1.36 -18.44 31.45
C TYR A 87 0.75 -19.82 31.74
N TYR A 88 0.12 -20.43 30.74
CA TYR A 88 -0.46 -21.77 30.94
C TYR A 88 0.59 -22.88 31.09
N TYR A 89 1.69 -22.80 30.37
CA TYR A 89 2.79 -23.76 30.47
C TYR A 89 3.41 -23.80 31.86
N THR A 90 3.62 -22.62 32.50
CA THR A 90 4.23 -22.52 33.85
C THR A 90 3.21 -22.64 34.98
N SER A 91 1.89 -22.64 34.66
CA SER A 91 0.83 -22.80 35.66
C SER A 91 0.78 -24.23 36.22
N LYS A 92 0.38 -24.33 37.48
CA LYS A 92 0.20 -25.61 38.17
C LYS A 92 -1.21 -25.70 38.72
N VAL A 93 -1.72 -26.94 38.80
CA VAL A 93 -3.03 -27.23 39.38
C VAL A 93 -2.81 -27.93 40.71
N PRO A 94 -3.32 -27.39 41.84
CA PRO A 94 -3.26 -28.07 43.14
C PRO A 94 -4.20 -29.28 43.14
N THR A 95 -3.68 -30.40 43.54
CA THR A 95 -4.43 -31.68 43.70
C THR A 95 -4.13 -32.25 45.06
N GLU A 96 -4.96 -33.21 45.55
CA GLU A 96 -4.77 -33.89 46.82
C GLU A 96 -3.40 -34.60 46.96
N SER A 97 -2.76 -34.93 45.84
CA SER A 97 -1.47 -35.59 45.75
C SER A 97 -0.29 -34.64 45.47
N GLY A 98 -0.52 -33.32 45.40
CA GLY A 98 0.51 -32.33 45.12
C GLY A 98 0.17 -31.45 43.90
N GLU A 99 1.10 -30.59 43.51
CA GLU A 99 0.96 -29.71 42.33
C GLU A 99 1.32 -30.42 41.03
N ILE A 100 0.38 -30.46 40.09
CA ILE A 100 0.59 -31.06 38.76
C ILE A 100 0.70 -29.93 37.71
N PRO A 101 1.68 -29.98 36.76
CA PRO A 101 1.74 -29.05 35.66
C PRO A 101 0.42 -28.98 34.87
N PHE A 102 -0.02 -27.78 34.54
CA PHE A 102 -1.29 -27.50 33.86
C PHE A 102 -1.44 -28.30 32.56
N GLU A 103 -0.37 -28.32 31.74
CA GLU A 103 -0.30 -29.01 30.46
C GLU A 103 -0.62 -30.51 30.63
N LYS A 104 -0.04 -31.15 31.65
CA LYS A 104 -0.26 -32.58 31.92
C LYS A 104 -1.62 -32.86 32.53
N PHE A 105 -2.13 -31.95 33.41
CA PHE A 105 -3.40 -32.17 34.09
C PHE A 105 -4.59 -32.09 33.14
N TYR A 106 -4.56 -31.16 32.16
CA TYR A 106 -5.65 -30.98 31.19
C TYR A 106 -5.34 -31.58 29.82
N ASP A 107 -4.16 -32.18 29.62
CA ASP A 107 -3.67 -32.66 28.34
C ASP A 107 -3.89 -31.62 27.22
N ILE A 108 -3.33 -30.42 27.44
CA ILE A 108 -3.48 -29.27 26.56
C ILE A 108 -2.16 -28.88 25.95
N LYS A 109 -2.17 -28.57 24.64
CA LYS A 109 -1.03 -28.05 23.90
C LYS A 109 -1.39 -26.76 23.19
N PHE A 110 -0.37 -25.95 22.92
CA PHE A 110 -0.48 -24.70 22.17
C PHE A 110 0.38 -24.78 20.91
N GLY A 111 -0.20 -24.38 19.78
CA GLY A 111 0.50 -24.39 18.52
C GLY A 111 0.19 -23.15 17.67
N ALA A 112 1.02 -22.93 16.67
CA ALA A 112 0.81 -21.90 15.67
C ALA A 112 0.88 -22.50 14.27
N LEU A 113 -0.05 -22.10 13.40
CA LEU A 113 -0.11 -22.50 12.01
C LEU A 113 0.02 -21.29 11.11
N ASN A 114 1.05 -21.30 10.28
CA ASN A 114 1.26 -20.28 9.28
C ASN A 114 0.38 -20.53 8.05
N CYS A 115 -0.66 -19.73 7.88
CA CYS A 115 -1.59 -19.89 6.76
C CYS A 115 -1.04 -19.40 5.42
N ILE A 116 0.12 -18.75 5.41
CA ILE A 116 0.83 -18.41 4.17
C ILE A 116 1.56 -19.63 3.64
N ALA A 117 2.27 -20.34 4.51
CA ALA A 117 2.96 -21.56 4.15
C ALA A 117 1.96 -22.72 3.85
N TYR A 118 0.89 -22.83 4.64
CA TYR A 118 -0.02 -23.96 4.63
C TYR A 118 -1.49 -23.55 4.39
N GLY A 119 -1.73 -22.78 3.32
CA GLY A 119 -3.05 -22.20 3.00
C GLY A 119 -4.15 -23.23 2.79
N ASP A 120 -3.84 -24.42 2.24
CA ASP A 120 -4.84 -25.50 2.02
C ASP A 120 -5.35 -26.03 3.33
N LEU A 121 -4.44 -26.25 4.30
CA LEU A 121 -4.82 -26.68 5.64
C LEU A 121 -5.69 -25.63 6.36
N CYS A 122 -5.35 -24.34 6.19
CA CYS A 122 -6.17 -23.27 6.74
C CYS A 122 -7.55 -23.18 6.07
N THR A 123 -7.62 -23.39 4.76
CA THR A 123 -8.89 -23.45 4.02
C THR A 123 -9.74 -24.64 4.45
N GLN A 124 -9.13 -25.79 4.66
CA GLN A 124 -9.80 -27.00 5.16
C GLN A 124 -10.43 -26.80 6.56
N HIS A 125 -9.84 -25.92 7.38
CA HIS A 125 -10.35 -25.56 8.70
C HIS A 125 -11.20 -24.29 8.73
N ASP A 126 -11.68 -23.78 7.58
CA ASP A 126 -12.55 -22.61 7.42
C ASP A 126 -11.93 -21.32 7.99
N ILE A 127 -10.61 -21.13 7.83
CA ILE A 127 -9.93 -19.91 8.26
C ILE A 127 -10.07 -18.85 7.18
N THR A 128 -10.92 -17.86 7.45
CA THR A 128 -11.24 -16.77 6.49
C THR A 128 -10.59 -15.44 6.84
N SER A 129 -10.01 -15.32 8.04
CA SER A 129 -9.39 -14.06 8.52
C SER A 129 -8.30 -14.36 9.54
N TYR A 130 -7.29 -13.49 9.63
CA TYR A 130 -6.14 -13.59 10.54
C TYR A 130 -6.06 -12.37 11.46
N PRO A 131 -5.57 -12.53 12.73
CA PRO A 131 -5.35 -13.80 13.41
C PRO A 131 -6.67 -14.47 13.79
N GLN A 132 -6.67 -15.80 13.90
CA GLN A 132 -7.76 -16.56 14.47
C GLN A 132 -7.18 -17.57 15.46
N THR A 133 -7.80 -17.70 16.63
CA THR A 133 -7.45 -18.74 17.61
C THR A 133 -8.58 -19.75 17.68
N SER A 134 -8.28 -21.04 17.45
CA SER A 134 -9.27 -22.12 17.53
C SER A 134 -8.84 -23.13 18.60
N LEU A 135 -9.83 -23.63 19.33
CA LEU A 135 -9.66 -24.70 20.28
C LEU A 135 -10.20 -26.00 19.70
N PHE A 136 -9.37 -27.03 19.69
CA PHE A 136 -9.73 -28.39 19.34
C PHE A 136 -9.85 -29.20 20.62
N VAL A 137 -10.91 -29.98 20.70
CA VAL A 137 -11.17 -30.93 21.79
C VAL A 137 -11.42 -32.30 21.17
N ASP A 138 -10.68 -33.32 21.61
CA ASP A 138 -10.73 -34.67 21.08
C ASP A 138 -10.65 -34.72 19.54
N GLY A 139 -9.75 -33.90 18.96
CA GLY A 139 -9.51 -33.82 17.52
C GLY A 139 -10.53 -33.03 16.71
N LYS A 140 -11.58 -32.47 17.35
CA LYS A 140 -12.62 -31.68 16.67
C LYS A 140 -12.55 -30.20 17.08
N LYS A 141 -12.75 -29.28 16.13
CA LYS A 141 -12.84 -27.87 16.41
C LYS A 141 -14.06 -27.60 17.29
N ALA A 142 -13.83 -27.21 18.53
CA ALA A 142 -14.87 -27.00 19.53
C ALA A 142 -15.36 -25.53 19.58
N ASP A 143 -14.42 -24.54 19.51
CA ASP A 143 -14.74 -23.11 19.56
C ASP A 143 -13.61 -22.31 18.94
N PHE A 144 -13.86 -21.01 18.61
CA PHE A 144 -12.84 -20.17 18.03
C PHE A 144 -13.09 -18.66 18.29
N VAL A 145 -12.04 -17.85 18.20
CA VAL A 145 -12.08 -16.39 18.31
C VAL A 145 -11.36 -15.78 17.11
N LYS A 146 -12.01 -14.83 16.41
CA LYS A 146 -11.43 -14.12 15.26
C LYS A 146 -10.88 -12.76 15.65
N GLY A 147 -9.77 -12.37 15.02
CA GLY A 147 -9.13 -11.07 15.13
C GLY A 147 -8.19 -10.95 16.32
N ASN A 148 -7.50 -9.80 16.40
CA ASN A 148 -6.64 -9.44 17.52
C ASN A 148 -7.51 -9.18 18.75
N LYS A 149 -7.52 -10.11 19.69
CA LYS A 149 -8.30 -10.05 20.92
C LYS A 149 -7.38 -10.07 22.14
N ASN A 150 -7.84 -9.45 23.22
CA ASN A 150 -7.11 -9.43 24.47
C ASN A 150 -7.01 -10.84 25.08
N MET A 151 -6.05 -11.02 25.96
CA MET A 151 -5.74 -12.28 26.62
C MET A 151 -6.96 -12.85 27.37
N THR A 152 -7.77 -12.00 28.00
CA THR A 152 -8.99 -12.39 28.74
C THR A 152 -10.02 -13.09 27.85
N MET A 153 -10.18 -12.67 26.60
CA MET A 153 -11.14 -13.32 25.71
C MET A 153 -10.66 -14.69 25.25
N ILE A 154 -9.36 -14.86 25.04
CA ILE A 154 -8.80 -16.15 24.59
C ILE A 154 -8.71 -17.13 25.76
N SER A 155 -8.28 -16.66 26.94
CA SER A 155 -8.31 -17.48 28.15
C SER A 155 -9.74 -17.91 28.48
N GLY A 156 -10.73 -17.03 28.35
CA GLY A 156 -12.13 -17.36 28.55
C GLY A 156 -12.66 -18.46 27.62
N LEU A 157 -12.15 -18.55 26.39
CA LEU A 157 -12.45 -19.68 25.48
C LEU A 157 -11.89 -21.01 26.04
N ILE A 158 -10.64 -20.97 26.49
CA ILE A 158 -9.95 -22.14 27.04
C ILE A 158 -10.61 -22.58 28.35
N GLU A 159 -10.81 -21.66 29.29
CA GLU A 159 -11.36 -21.94 30.62
C GLU A 159 -12.77 -22.53 30.56
N ARG A 160 -13.65 -22.03 29.69
CA ARG A 160 -14.99 -22.61 29.49
C ARG A 160 -14.95 -24.05 29.06
N ALA A 161 -13.99 -24.44 28.21
CA ALA A 161 -13.84 -25.80 27.77
C ALA A 161 -13.27 -26.71 28.87
N LEU A 162 -12.29 -26.21 29.63
CA LEU A 162 -11.66 -26.94 30.72
C LEU A 162 -12.62 -27.15 31.92
N GLU A 163 -13.40 -26.13 32.28
CA GLU A 163 -14.43 -26.20 33.31
C GLU A 163 -15.52 -27.21 32.95
N LYS A 164 -15.91 -27.29 31.66
CA LYS A 164 -16.85 -28.28 31.19
C LYS A 164 -16.30 -29.72 31.26
N GLN A 165 -14.97 -29.88 31.09
CA GLN A 165 -14.32 -31.20 31.17
C GLN A 165 -14.06 -31.66 32.60
N LYS A 166 -13.64 -30.74 33.49
CA LYS A 166 -13.31 -30.99 34.89
C LYS A 166 -13.91 -29.87 35.78
N PRO A 167 -15.20 -29.93 36.13
CA PRO A 167 -15.87 -28.90 36.89
C PRO A 167 -15.21 -28.62 38.25
N GLY A 168 -15.12 -27.37 38.68
CA GLY A 168 -14.61 -26.93 39.98
C GLY A 168 -13.10 -27.00 40.16
N THR A 169 -12.34 -27.31 39.11
CA THR A 169 -10.86 -27.34 39.15
C THR A 169 -10.20 -26.06 38.75
N ARG A 170 -10.98 -25.07 38.26
CA ARG A 170 -10.46 -23.76 37.83
C ARG A 170 -10.83 -22.63 38.80
N PRO A 171 -9.95 -21.65 39.02
CA PRO A 171 -10.26 -20.47 39.81
C PRO A 171 -11.35 -19.64 39.12
N LYS A 172 -12.19 -18.99 39.93
CA LYS A 172 -13.28 -18.12 39.44
C LYS A 172 -12.76 -16.88 38.71
N GLU A 173 -11.60 -16.39 39.10
CA GLU A 173 -10.92 -15.23 38.54
C GLU A 173 -9.48 -15.60 38.21
N LEU A 174 -9.04 -15.24 37.03
CA LEU A 174 -7.68 -15.47 36.53
C LEU A 174 -6.89 -14.18 36.57
N LEU A 175 -5.76 -14.19 37.25
CA LEU A 175 -4.78 -13.11 37.21
C LEU A 175 -3.89 -13.31 35.97
N LEU A 176 -4.31 -12.72 34.86
CA LEU A 176 -3.57 -12.80 33.60
C LEU A 176 -2.48 -11.72 33.56
N PRO A 177 -1.28 -12.06 33.05
CA PRO A 177 -0.22 -11.10 32.84
C PRO A 177 -0.54 -10.17 31.64
N GLU A 178 0.16 -9.03 31.57
CA GLU A 178 0.11 -8.18 30.38
C GLU A 178 0.85 -8.83 29.21
N PRO A 179 0.46 -8.54 27.96
CA PRO A 179 1.18 -9.02 26.78
C PRO A 179 2.66 -8.62 26.79
N GLY A 180 3.55 -9.60 26.69
CA GLY A 180 5.02 -9.39 26.76
C GLY A 180 5.59 -9.41 28.17
N ALA A 181 4.79 -9.64 29.23
CA ALA A 181 5.29 -9.84 30.58
C ALA A 181 6.11 -11.14 30.69
N THR A 182 7.08 -11.16 31.58
CA THR A 182 7.94 -12.33 31.88
C THR A 182 7.54 -13.07 33.15
N SER A 183 6.48 -12.61 33.86
CA SER A 183 5.98 -13.22 35.08
C SER A 183 4.51 -12.90 35.31
N THR A 184 3.84 -13.74 36.08
CA THR A 184 2.46 -13.54 36.53
C THR A 184 2.40 -12.45 37.60
N PRO A 185 1.42 -11.52 37.57
CA PRO A 185 1.26 -10.50 38.61
C PRO A 185 0.97 -11.14 39.97
N SER A 186 1.66 -10.71 41.03
CA SER A 186 1.39 -11.17 42.39
C SER A 186 0.11 -10.51 42.93
N SER A 187 -0.67 -11.25 43.72
CA SER A 187 -1.93 -10.77 44.32
C SER A 187 -1.79 -9.49 45.16
N GLU A 188 -0.62 -9.24 45.74
CA GLU A 188 -0.31 -8.02 46.50
C GLU A 188 -0.22 -6.74 45.67
N LEU A 189 0.09 -6.84 44.36
CA LEU A 189 0.16 -5.70 43.43
C LEU A 189 -1.22 -5.28 42.93
N VAL A 190 -2.16 -6.22 42.82
CA VAL A 190 -3.52 -5.97 42.34
C VAL A 190 -4.35 -5.22 43.40
N GLU A 191 -4.16 -5.51 44.70
CA GLU A 191 -4.83 -4.75 45.79
C GLU A 191 -4.36 -3.29 45.87
N LYS A 192 -3.17 -2.94 45.39
CA LYS A 192 -2.67 -1.56 45.34
C LYS A 192 -3.17 -0.80 44.09
N ALA A 193 -3.39 -1.47 43.00
CA ALA A 193 -3.93 -0.88 41.76
C ALA A 193 -5.43 -0.58 41.87
N ASP A 194 -6.19 -1.47 42.57
CA ASP A 194 -7.64 -1.31 42.75
C ASP A 194 -8.04 -0.21 43.80
N LYS A 195 -7.07 0.27 44.61
CA LYS A 195 -7.25 1.40 45.53
C LYS A 195 -6.99 2.77 44.90
N THR A 196 -6.37 2.83 43.73
CA THR A 196 -6.15 4.09 43.03
C THR A 196 -7.20 4.40 41.96
N ASP A 197 -8.06 3.44 41.61
CA ASP A 197 -9.06 3.61 40.52
C ASP A 197 -10.50 3.76 41.01
N LYS A 198 -10.71 3.90 42.34
CA LYS A 198 -12.04 4.09 42.97
C LYS A 198 -12.34 5.50 43.48
N THR A 199 -11.60 6.51 43.04
CA THR A 199 -11.93 7.92 43.37
C THR A 199 -12.04 8.74 42.08
N ASP A 200 -12.96 8.39 41.18
CA ASP A 200 -13.57 9.39 40.29
C ASP A 200 -14.75 8.80 39.50
N LYS A 201 -15.89 8.62 40.16
CA LYS A 201 -17.21 8.57 39.51
C LYS A 201 -18.31 8.76 40.56
N THR A 202 -18.73 10.00 40.77
CA THR A 202 -20.12 10.38 41.03
C THR A 202 -20.26 11.86 40.75
N ASP A 203 -20.94 12.13 39.69
CA ASP A 203 -22.29 12.72 39.57
C ASP A 203 -22.41 14.24 39.74
N LYS A 204 -22.81 14.81 38.62
CA LYS A 204 -23.70 15.95 38.33
C LYS A 204 -24.31 16.69 39.51
N THR A 205 -24.25 18.00 39.49
CA THR A 205 -25.34 18.95 39.12
C THR A 205 -24.98 20.37 39.52
N ASP A 206 -25.21 21.27 38.59
CA ASP A 206 -25.66 22.65 38.60
C ASP A 206 -25.35 23.64 39.74
N GLU A 207 -25.11 24.84 39.23
CA GLU A 207 -25.34 26.20 39.68
C GLU A 207 -24.25 27.01 40.40
N GLY A 208 -23.80 28.00 39.69
CA GLY A 208 -23.95 29.40 40.08
C GLY A 208 -22.91 30.03 40.98
N GLY A 209 -22.13 30.95 40.45
CA GLY A 209 -21.95 32.19 41.14
C GLY A 209 -20.60 32.60 41.71
N LYS A 210 -19.99 33.55 41.00
CA LYS A 210 -19.26 34.73 41.51
C LYS A 210 -17.94 34.65 42.27
N ALA A 211 -16.94 35.15 41.60
CA ALA A 211 -16.01 36.23 41.98
C ALA A 211 -15.30 36.18 43.36
N GLY A 212 -13.96 36.21 43.30
CA GLY A 212 -13.13 36.55 44.44
C GLY A 212 -11.66 36.62 44.11
N LYS A 213 -11.18 37.82 43.79
CA LYS A 213 -9.82 38.29 43.72
C LYS A 213 -9.05 38.07 45.00
N ALA A 214 -7.77 37.64 44.95
CA ALA A 214 -6.65 38.25 45.66
C ALA A 214 -5.34 37.51 45.45
N GLU A 215 -4.38 38.15 44.85
CA GLU A 215 -2.92 38.05 45.08
C GLU A 215 -2.56 38.85 46.33
N PRO A 216 -1.25 38.92 46.73
CA PRO A 216 -0.06 38.08 46.59
C PRO A 216 0.69 37.89 47.96
N GLY A 217 1.74 37.03 47.95
CA GLY A 217 2.60 36.90 49.15
C GLY A 217 3.98 36.34 48.83
N SER A 218 4.89 37.26 48.61
CA SER A 218 6.33 37.11 48.47
C SER A 218 7.02 36.66 49.76
N ALA A 219 7.99 35.74 49.71
CA ALA A 219 9.16 35.78 50.61
C ALA A 219 10.35 35.01 50.04
N LYS A 220 11.41 35.75 49.94
CA LYS A 220 12.79 35.44 49.62
C LYS A 220 13.53 34.61 50.65
N VAL A 221 14.71 34.12 50.17
CA VAL A 221 16.07 34.01 50.81
C VAL A 221 16.49 32.57 51.01
N ALA A 222 17.64 32.07 50.65
CA ALA A 222 18.90 32.42 50.06
C ALA A 222 19.87 31.22 50.11
N SER A 223 20.79 31.22 49.14
CA SER A 223 22.20 30.74 49.19
C SER A 223 22.58 29.28 49.48
N GLY A 224 22.98 28.55 48.49
CA GLY A 224 24.23 28.08 47.96
C GLY A 224 25.06 27.09 48.77
N PRO A 225 26.17 26.53 48.21
CA PRO A 225 26.24 25.57 47.11
C PRO A 225 26.99 24.27 47.52
N SER A 226 26.80 23.15 46.85
CA SER A 226 27.86 22.15 46.63
C SER A 226 27.45 21.02 45.68
N LYS A 227 28.16 20.98 44.57
CA LYS A 227 28.69 19.85 43.78
C LYS A 227 28.26 18.44 44.25
N VAL A 228 27.74 17.63 43.36
CA VAL A 228 28.46 16.58 42.62
C VAL A 228 27.53 16.05 41.57
N ALA A 229 28.05 16.03 40.35
CA ALA A 229 27.48 15.39 39.20
C ALA A 229 27.43 13.86 39.37
N SER A 230 26.32 13.29 39.02
CA SER A 230 26.24 11.92 38.52
C SER A 230 25.14 11.86 37.48
N GLU A 231 25.56 11.86 36.23
CA GLU A 231 24.73 11.46 35.11
C GLU A 231 24.15 10.07 35.36
N PRO A 232 22.87 9.82 35.05
CA PRO A 232 22.39 8.45 34.94
C PRO A 232 22.93 7.88 33.62
N SER A 233 23.89 6.97 33.75
CA SER A 233 24.33 6.05 32.71
C SER A 233 23.09 5.40 32.07
N GLU A 234 22.81 5.75 30.81
CA GLU A 234 21.96 4.94 29.96
C GLU A 234 22.53 3.52 29.90
N ALA A 235 21.82 2.59 30.51
CA ALA A 235 22.12 1.17 30.35
C ALA A 235 21.90 0.82 28.86
N LYS A 236 23.00 0.74 28.12
CA LYS A 236 23.06 0.13 26.80
C LYS A 236 22.48 -1.28 26.92
N LYS A 237 21.29 -1.51 26.35
CA LYS A 237 20.82 -2.86 26.06
C LYS A 237 21.94 -3.59 25.30
N PRO A 238 22.29 -4.83 25.68
CA PRO A 238 23.29 -5.60 24.94
C PRO A 238 22.80 -5.74 23.50
N ALA A 239 23.54 -5.21 22.56
CA ALA A 239 23.32 -5.40 21.15
C ALA A 239 23.44 -6.91 20.88
N LYS A 240 22.35 -7.53 20.41
CA LYS A 240 22.40 -8.88 19.83
C LYS A 240 23.46 -8.86 18.73
N PRO A 241 24.33 -9.87 18.60
CA PRO A 241 25.28 -9.93 17.51
C PRO A 241 24.47 -10.02 16.21
N THR A 242 24.42 -8.92 15.48
CA THR A 242 23.84 -8.86 14.14
C THR A 242 24.77 -9.65 13.24
N ALA A 243 24.28 -10.76 12.70
CA ALA A 243 25.00 -11.50 11.68
C ALA A 243 25.33 -10.55 10.52
N THR A 244 26.54 -10.61 9.99
CA THR A 244 26.95 -9.75 8.86
C THR A 244 26.03 -10.02 7.68
N PRO A 245 25.31 -9.02 7.13
CA PRO A 245 24.41 -9.22 5.99
C PRO A 245 25.19 -9.79 4.80
N ASN A 246 24.60 -10.76 4.08
CA ASN A 246 25.16 -11.33 2.85
C ASN A 246 26.68 -11.63 2.94
N PRO A 247 27.14 -12.48 3.86
CA PRO A 247 28.57 -12.69 4.12
C PRO A 247 29.30 -13.33 2.93
N GLN A 248 28.60 -14.08 2.11
CA GLN A 248 29.13 -14.78 0.96
C GLN A 248 29.08 -13.96 -0.35
N GLY A 249 28.28 -12.89 -0.41
CA GLY A 249 28.08 -12.10 -1.63
C GLY A 249 27.28 -12.86 -2.70
N VAL A 250 26.28 -13.66 -2.29
CA VAL A 250 25.46 -14.51 -3.18
C VAL A 250 24.00 -14.15 -2.99
N SER A 251 23.21 -14.31 -4.06
CA SER A 251 21.74 -14.24 -3.95
C SER A 251 21.24 -15.54 -3.32
N VAL A 252 20.52 -15.41 -2.21
CA VAL A 252 19.98 -16.55 -1.45
C VAL A 252 18.67 -17.00 -2.07
N SER A 253 18.54 -18.27 -2.42
CA SER A 253 17.25 -18.84 -2.84
C SER A 253 16.36 -19.04 -1.61
N LEU A 254 15.20 -18.37 -1.60
CA LEU A 254 14.29 -18.34 -0.46
C LEU A 254 13.06 -19.21 -0.73
N SER A 255 12.81 -20.18 0.15
CA SER A 255 11.54 -20.90 0.27
C SER A 255 10.55 -20.07 1.11
N ALA A 256 9.27 -20.44 1.15
CA ALA A 256 8.28 -19.78 1.99
C ALA A 256 8.67 -19.76 3.47
N GLU A 257 9.30 -20.83 3.94
CA GLU A 257 9.77 -20.97 5.32
C GLU A 257 10.98 -20.11 5.62
N SER A 258 12.04 -20.19 4.79
CA SER A 258 13.24 -19.34 4.95
C SER A 258 12.91 -17.85 4.76
N PHE A 259 11.98 -17.53 3.88
CA PHE A 259 11.48 -16.17 3.71
C PHE A 259 10.81 -15.64 5.00
N GLN A 260 10.02 -16.48 5.68
CA GLN A 260 9.41 -16.13 6.95
C GLN A 260 10.46 -15.87 8.03
N THR A 261 11.41 -16.78 8.20
CA THR A 261 12.39 -16.72 9.29
C THR A 261 13.44 -15.64 9.11
N LEU A 262 13.92 -15.45 7.88
CA LEU A 262 15.01 -14.52 7.58
C LEU A 262 14.54 -13.11 7.21
N VAL A 263 13.37 -13.00 6.55
CA VAL A 263 12.90 -11.71 6.01
C VAL A 263 11.84 -11.07 6.89
N THR A 264 10.81 -11.84 7.28
CA THR A 264 9.65 -11.26 8.00
C THR A 264 9.83 -11.18 9.50
N MET A 265 10.50 -12.14 10.10
CA MET A 265 10.70 -12.16 11.56
C MET A 265 11.91 -11.34 12.03
N THR A 266 12.74 -10.88 11.11
CA THR A 266 13.90 -10.06 11.40
C THR A 266 13.66 -8.59 11.02
N GLN A 267 14.46 -7.69 11.59
CA GLN A 267 14.51 -6.28 11.18
C GLN A 267 15.60 -6.03 10.13
N GLU A 268 16.23 -7.10 9.64
CA GLU A 268 17.28 -7.00 8.65
C GLU A 268 16.71 -6.61 7.28
N PRO A 269 17.38 -5.73 6.54
CA PRO A 269 16.94 -5.34 5.21
C PRO A 269 17.25 -6.44 4.19
N TRP A 270 16.29 -6.70 3.33
CA TRP A 270 16.37 -7.66 2.23
C TRP A 270 15.92 -7.03 0.92
N PHE A 271 16.68 -7.29 -0.15
CA PHE A 271 16.27 -6.93 -1.51
C PHE A 271 16.05 -8.23 -2.30
N ILE A 272 14.81 -8.48 -2.73
CA ILE A 272 14.36 -9.80 -3.17
C ILE A 272 13.74 -9.72 -4.55
N LYS A 273 14.21 -10.60 -5.45
CA LYS A 273 13.68 -10.82 -6.79
C LYS A 273 12.69 -11.99 -6.78
N PHE A 274 11.48 -11.75 -7.20
CA PHE A 274 10.47 -12.77 -7.48
C PHE A 274 10.44 -13.08 -8.98
N TYR A 275 10.65 -14.32 -9.35
CA TYR A 275 10.83 -14.70 -10.74
C TYR A 275 10.17 -16.05 -11.08
N ALA A 276 10.00 -16.29 -12.38
CA ALA A 276 9.69 -17.61 -12.92
C ALA A 276 10.78 -18.04 -13.92
N PRO A 277 11.22 -19.33 -13.93
CA PRO A 277 12.31 -19.81 -14.79
C PRO A 277 12.05 -19.61 -16.28
N TRP A 278 10.81 -19.71 -16.71
CA TRP A 278 10.37 -19.54 -18.10
C TRP A 278 10.26 -18.06 -18.54
N CYS A 279 10.36 -17.12 -17.64
CA CYS A 279 10.22 -15.70 -17.93
C CYS A 279 11.50 -15.13 -18.57
N HIS A 280 11.42 -14.74 -19.83
CA HIS A 280 12.55 -14.20 -20.60
C HIS A 280 13.17 -12.94 -19.94
N HIS A 281 12.34 -12.03 -19.39
CA HIS A 281 12.84 -10.84 -18.71
C HIS A 281 13.56 -11.16 -17.40
N CYS A 282 13.16 -12.26 -16.74
CA CYS A 282 13.84 -12.73 -15.52
C CYS A 282 15.21 -13.30 -15.85
N GLN A 283 15.32 -14.04 -16.96
CA GLN A 283 16.59 -14.60 -17.44
C GLN A 283 17.56 -13.49 -17.86
N ALA A 284 17.07 -12.47 -18.57
CA ALA A 284 17.90 -11.34 -19.03
C ALA A 284 18.54 -10.55 -17.87
N MET A 285 17.89 -10.44 -16.71
CA MET A 285 18.44 -9.73 -15.57
C MET A 285 19.23 -10.61 -14.58
N ALA A 286 19.28 -11.91 -14.79
CA ALA A 286 19.89 -12.85 -13.83
C ALA A 286 21.37 -12.53 -13.52
N SER A 287 22.16 -12.19 -14.53
CA SER A 287 23.58 -11.82 -14.37
C SER A 287 23.76 -10.55 -13.52
N ASN A 288 22.95 -9.51 -13.80
CA ASN A 288 22.97 -8.26 -13.04
C ASN A 288 22.58 -8.49 -11.58
N TRP A 289 21.60 -9.39 -11.33
CA TRP A 289 21.18 -9.73 -9.97
C TRP A 289 22.27 -10.44 -9.16
N GLN A 290 22.97 -11.40 -9.78
CA GLN A 290 24.10 -12.07 -9.11
C GLN A 290 25.27 -11.13 -8.88
N GLN A 291 25.50 -10.17 -9.76
CA GLN A 291 26.55 -9.17 -9.57
C GLN A 291 26.18 -8.17 -8.49
N LEU A 292 24.91 -7.75 -8.39
CA LEU A 292 24.39 -6.96 -7.28
C LEU A 292 24.67 -7.65 -5.92
N ALA A 293 24.43 -8.96 -5.84
CA ALA A 293 24.68 -9.70 -4.60
C ALA A 293 26.17 -9.64 -4.17
N LYS A 294 27.10 -9.63 -5.13
CA LYS A 294 28.53 -9.46 -4.86
C LYS A 294 28.89 -8.05 -4.40
N GLU A 295 28.31 -7.02 -5.05
CA GLU A 295 28.54 -5.61 -4.69
C GLU A 295 27.96 -5.27 -3.30
N MET A 296 26.86 -5.91 -2.93
CA MET A 296 26.21 -5.72 -1.63
C MET A 296 26.72 -6.66 -0.53
N LYS A 297 27.84 -7.36 -0.77
CA LYS A 297 28.49 -8.21 0.24
C LYS A 297 28.78 -7.44 1.52
N GLY A 298 28.34 -7.96 2.65
CA GLY A 298 28.52 -7.34 3.96
C GLY A 298 27.65 -6.12 4.24
N LYS A 299 26.78 -5.72 3.28
CA LYS A 299 25.95 -4.51 3.39
C LYS A 299 24.46 -4.82 3.40
N LEU A 300 23.98 -5.67 2.48
CA LEU A 300 22.56 -5.92 2.25
C LEU A 300 22.33 -7.38 1.88
N ASN A 301 21.29 -7.98 2.45
CA ASN A 301 20.88 -9.33 2.07
C ASN A 301 20.15 -9.29 0.71
N ILE A 302 20.61 -10.13 -0.21
CA ILE A 302 20.03 -10.27 -1.55
C ILE A 302 19.41 -11.65 -1.67
N GLY A 303 18.14 -11.71 -2.06
CA GLY A 303 17.41 -12.96 -2.17
C GLY A 303 16.68 -13.13 -3.50
N GLU A 304 16.29 -14.37 -3.80
CA GLU A 304 15.43 -14.68 -4.94
C GLU A 304 14.42 -15.75 -4.59
N VAL A 305 13.21 -15.60 -5.10
CA VAL A 305 12.09 -16.53 -4.90
C VAL A 305 11.63 -17.05 -6.26
N ASN A 306 11.64 -18.37 -6.42
CA ASN A 306 11.08 -19.02 -7.59
C ASN A 306 9.57 -19.20 -7.42
N CYS A 307 8.77 -18.44 -8.16
CA CYS A 307 7.32 -18.45 -8.05
C CYS A 307 6.63 -19.66 -8.68
N ASP A 308 7.32 -20.48 -9.45
CA ASP A 308 6.78 -21.77 -9.91
C ASP A 308 6.78 -22.79 -8.76
N VAL A 309 7.79 -22.73 -7.89
CA VAL A 309 7.89 -23.57 -6.68
C VAL A 309 7.07 -22.98 -5.55
N GLU A 310 7.31 -21.69 -5.24
CA GLU A 310 6.71 -20.98 -4.12
C GLU A 310 5.47 -20.16 -4.56
N SER A 311 4.57 -20.80 -5.31
CA SER A 311 3.43 -20.11 -5.95
C SER A 311 2.47 -19.44 -4.95
N ARG A 312 2.37 -19.97 -3.72
CA ARG A 312 1.55 -19.40 -2.64
C ARG A 312 2.17 -18.14 -2.09
N LEU A 313 3.46 -18.17 -1.72
CA LEU A 313 4.19 -17.01 -1.25
C LEU A 313 4.07 -15.85 -2.27
N CYS A 314 4.23 -16.15 -3.56
CA CYS A 314 4.14 -15.16 -4.62
C CYS A 314 2.71 -14.57 -4.78
N LYS A 315 1.66 -15.36 -4.58
CA LYS A 315 0.27 -14.87 -4.55
C LYS A 315 0.00 -13.98 -3.33
N ASP A 316 0.51 -14.36 -2.16
CA ASP A 316 0.33 -13.63 -0.92
C ASP A 316 1.08 -12.30 -0.92
N VAL A 317 2.23 -12.25 -1.56
CA VAL A 317 2.95 -11.01 -1.87
C VAL A 317 2.19 -10.16 -2.91
N ARG A 318 1.12 -10.67 -3.53
CA ARG A 318 0.26 -9.97 -4.52
C ARG A 318 1.07 -9.38 -5.69
N LEU A 319 1.93 -10.19 -6.27
CA LEU A 319 2.74 -9.79 -7.42
C LEU A 319 1.85 -9.57 -8.64
N ARG A 320 2.17 -8.52 -9.42
CA ARG A 320 1.44 -8.18 -10.66
C ARG A 320 1.99 -8.91 -11.89
N GLY A 321 3.24 -9.37 -11.82
CA GLY A 321 3.93 -10.02 -12.92
C GLY A 321 5.36 -10.42 -12.56
N TYR A 322 6.12 -10.93 -13.53
CA TYR A 322 7.52 -11.32 -13.36
C TYR A 322 8.43 -10.59 -14.35
N PRO A 323 9.66 -10.22 -13.92
CA PRO A 323 10.14 -10.21 -12.56
C PRO A 323 9.52 -9.07 -11.74
N SER A 324 9.17 -9.31 -10.47
CA SER A 324 8.91 -8.28 -9.47
C SER A 324 10.06 -8.24 -8.48
N ILE A 325 10.47 -7.05 -8.09
CA ILE A 325 11.60 -6.84 -7.19
C ILE A 325 11.09 -6.01 -6.02
N LEU A 326 11.28 -6.51 -4.79
CA LEU A 326 10.79 -5.85 -3.60
C LEU A 326 11.90 -5.70 -2.56
N PHE A 327 11.88 -4.58 -1.87
CA PHE A 327 12.69 -4.34 -0.70
C PHE A 327 11.86 -4.59 0.56
N PHE A 328 12.42 -5.34 1.52
CA PHE A 328 11.76 -5.71 2.77
C PHE A 328 12.57 -5.25 3.97
N ARG A 329 11.87 -4.85 5.03
CA ARG A 329 12.43 -4.59 6.35
C ARG A 329 11.36 -4.78 7.42
N GLY A 330 11.55 -5.73 8.32
CA GLY A 330 10.69 -5.92 9.48
C GLY A 330 9.19 -6.08 9.17
N GLY A 331 8.86 -6.75 8.05
CA GLY A 331 7.47 -6.94 7.61
C GLY A 331 6.92 -5.82 6.71
N GLU A 332 7.58 -4.68 6.62
CA GLU A 332 7.26 -3.63 5.64
C GLU A 332 7.94 -3.95 4.31
N ARG A 333 7.31 -3.53 3.21
CA ARG A 333 7.82 -3.79 1.86
C ARG A 333 7.55 -2.66 0.90
N VAL A 334 8.45 -2.49 -0.06
CA VAL A 334 8.32 -1.54 -1.17
C VAL A 334 8.69 -2.23 -2.47
N GLU A 335 7.90 -2.03 -3.51
CA GLU A 335 8.18 -2.51 -4.86
C GLU A 335 9.18 -1.58 -5.55
N TYR A 336 10.19 -2.18 -6.18
CA TYR A 336 11.14 -1.47 -7.03
C TYR A 336 10.60 -1.44 -8.46
N ASP A 337 10.36 -0.28 -8.98
CA ASP A 337 9.83 -0.03 -10.32
C ASP A 337 10.85 0.66 -11.27
N GLY A 338 12.10 0.82 -10.81
CA GLY A 338 13.18 1.43 -11.57
C GLY A 338 13.73 0.55 -12.71
N LEU A 339 14.78 1.06 -13.36
CA LEU A 339 15.49 0.36 -14.43
C LEU A 339 16.23 -0.87 -13.87
N ARG A 340 16.47 -1.86 -14.76
CA ARG A 340 17.03 -3.17 -14.37
C ARG A 340 18.52 -3.31 -14.67
N GLY A 341 19.24 -2.21 -14.78
CA GLY A 341 20.69 -2.17 -14.87
C GLY A 341 21.36 -2.42 -13.53
N LEU A 342 22.60 -2.90 -13.53
CA LEU A 342 23.36 -3.12 -12.29
C LEU A 342 23.51 -1.83 -11.49
N GLY A 343 23.88 -0.72 -12.17
CA GLY A 343 24.05 0.58 -11.52
C GLY A 343 22.78 1.09 -10.84
N ASP A 344 21.61 0.87 -11.48
CA ASP A 344 20.31 1.27 -10.92
C ASP A 344 19.98 0.49 -9.65
N PHE A 345 20.25 -0.83 -9.65
CA PHE A 345 20.05 -1.67 -8.48
C PHE A 345 20.97 -1.29 -7.32
N VAL A 346 22.26 -1.04 -7.61
CA VAL A 346 23.24 -0.63 -6.58
C VAL A 346 22.84 0.72 -5.97
N GLN A 347 22.51 1.70 -6.80
CA GLN A 347 22.09 3.02 -6.33
C GLN A 347 20.83 2.95 -5.45
N TYR A 348 19.83 2.16 -5.86
CA TYR A 348 18.63 1.95 -5.06
C TYR A 348 18.95 1.26 -3.73
N ALA A 349 19.74 0.19 -3.76
CA ALA A 349 20.13 -0.55 -2.56
C ALA A 349 20.90 0.32 -1.55
N GLU A 350 21.80 1.18 -2.02
CA GLU A 350 22.52 2.13 -1.16
C GLU A 350 21.60 3.18 -0.54
N LYS A 351 20.68 3.76 -1.32
CA LYS A 351 19.66 4.68 -0.78
C LYS A 351 18.74 3.98 0.22
N ALA A 352 18.35 2.74 -0.05
CA ALA A 352 17.53 1.95 0.86
C ALA A 352 18.23 1.68 2.19
N LEU A 353 19.54 1.40 2.16
CA LEU A 353 20.36 1.21 3.37
C LEU A 353 20.49 2.49 4.21
N GLU A 354 20.68 3.65 3.58
CA GLU A 354 20.68 4.94 4.28
C GLU A 354 19.39 5.16 5.07
N ILE A 355 18.25 4.85 4.44
CA ILE A 355 16.93 4.98 5.05
C ILE A 355 16.70 3.97 6.18
N CYS A 356 17.33 2.79 6.11
CA CYS A 356 17.25 1.79 7.17
C CYS A 356 17.85 2.24 8.50
N ASN A 357 18.66 3.29 8.53
CA ASN A 357 19.21 3.87 9.76
C ASN A 357 18.19 4.70 10.58
N GLY A 358 16.92 4.77 10.11
CA GLY A 358 15.85 5.54 10.74
C GLY A 358 15.79 6.99 10.26
N VAL A 359 14.79 7.74 10.75
CA VAL A 359 14.58 9.14 10.40
C VAL A 359 15.59 10.00 11.16
N GLN A 360 16.51 10.64 10.42
CA GLN A 360 17.59 11.45 11.00
C GLN A 360 17.03 12.73 11.62
N ASP A 361 17.62 13.11 12.77
CA ASP A 361 17.36 14.40 13.40
C ASP A 361 18.30 15.45 12.81
N VAL A 362 17.77 16.59 12.36
CA VAL A 362 18.53 17.62 11.67
C VAL A 362 18.35 18.99 12.31
N ASP A 363 19.41 19.79 12.34
CA ASP A 363 19.37 21.20 12.65
C ASP A 363 19.26 22.07 11.39
N ALA A 364 19.20 23.40 11.57
CA ALA A 364 19.07 24.34 10.46
C ALA A 364 20.22 24.25 9.45
N ALA A 365 21.46 24.04 9.90
CA ALA A 365 22.64 23.97 9.05
C ALA A 365 22.65 22.64 8.25
N ALA A 366 22.32 21.53 8.88
CA ALA A 366 22.21 20.22 8.23
C ALA A 366 21.09 20.21 7.18
N LEU A 367 19.94 20.82 7.49
CA LEU A 367 18.83 20.90 6.52
C LEU A 367 19.23 21.76 5.30
N GLU A 368 19.90 22.90 5.49
CA GLU A 368 20.39 23.72 4.39
C GLU A 368 21.41 22.98 3.52
N ALA A 369 22.27 22.18 4.12
CA ALA A 369 23.23 21.34 3.39
C ALA A 369 22.50 20.24 2.58
N LEU A 370 21.43 19.67 3.11
CA LEU A 370 20.59 18.69 2.41
C LEU A 370 19.81 19.34 1.26
N GLU A 371 19.23 20.52 1.45
CA GLU A 371 18.49 21.26 0.40
C GLU A 371 19.37 21.66 -0.81
N LYS A 372 20.70 21.76 -0.61
CA LYS A 372 21.65 21.97 -1.71
C LYS A 372 21.95 20.68 -2.49
N LYS A 373 21.74 19.52 -1.87
CA LYS A 373 22.06 18.22 -2.44
C LYS A 373 20.83 17.51 -3.01
N GLU A 374 19.68 17.69 -2.40
CA GLU A 374 18.43 16.99 -2.72
C GLU A 374 17.31 18.00 -3.04
N ASP A 375 16.60 17.76 -4.15
CA ASP A 375 15.54 18.66 -4.63
C ASP A 375 14.27 18.59 -3.76
N VAL A 376 14.03 17.45 -3.09
CA VAL A 376 12.81 17.20 -2.31
C VAL A 376 13.15 16.57 -0.97
N ILE A 377 12.75 17.23 0.11
CA ILE A 377 13.00 16.79 1.48
C ILE A 377 11.71 16.92 2.28
N PHE A 378 11.26 15.83 2.90
CA PHE A 378 10.19 15.86 3.88
C PHE A 378 10.75 16.17 5.27
N VAL A 379 10.16 17.12 5.97
CA VAL A 379 10.58 17.55 7.31
C VAL A 379 9.44 17.37 8.29
N TYR A 380 9.68 16.54 9.29
CA TYR A 380 8.74 16.29 10.38
C TYR A 380 9.15 17.08 11.62
N PHE A 381 8.30 17.99 12.02
CA PHE A 381 8.50 18.83 13.20
C PHE A 381 7.84 18.19 14.40
N TYR A 382 8.58 18.05 15.49
CA TYR A 382 8.12 17.44 16.71
C TYR A 382 8.58 18.24 17.94
N ASP A 383 7.87 18.06 19.05
CA ASP A 383 8.18 18.66 20.34
C ASP A 383 8.25 17.60 21.45
N HIS A 384 8.36 18.05 22.70
CA HIS A 384 8.40 17.18 23.87
C HIS A 384 7.07 16.46 24.16
N ALA A 385 5.96 16.92 23.61
CA ALA A 385 4.63 16.31 23.76
C ALA A 385 4.33 15.27 22.67
N THR A 386 5.22 15.13 21.66
CA THR A 386 5.07 14.14 20.60
C THR A 386 5.23 12.73 21.16
N THR A 387 4.25 11.87 20.91
CA THR A 387 4.16 10.55 21.54
C THR A 387 5.00 9.49 20.81
N SER A 388 5.28 8.37 21.49
CA SER A 388 5.95 7.21 20.88
C SER A 388 5.16 6.63 19.70
N GLU A 389 3.83 6.72 19.73
CA GLU A 389 2.96 6.28 18.63
C GLU A 389 3.14 7.13 17.37
N ASP A 390 3.36 8.45 17.54
CA ASP A 390 3.64 9.36 16.43
C ASP A 390 4.99 9.02 15.79
N PHE A 391 5.99 8.68 16.58
CA PHE A 391 7.30 8.23 16.07
C PHE A 391 7.22 6.86 15.40
N MET A 392 6.46 5.90 15.93
CA MET A 392 6.24 4.62 15.27
C MET A 392 5.53 4.79 13.91
N ALA A 393 4.56 5.69 13.82
CA ALA A 393 3.93 6.01 12.54
C ALA A 393 4.90 6.66 11.57
N LEU A 394 5.77 7.57 12.05
CA LEU A 394 6.80 8.23 11.26
C LEU A 394 7.83 7.24 10.70
N GLU A 395 8.28 6.26 11.48
CA GLU A 395 9.29 5.28 11.08
C GLU A 395 8.83 4.29 10.00
N ARG A 396 7.52 4.20 9.75
CA ARG A 396 6.94 3.40 8.65
C ARG A 396 6.96 4.11 7.30
N LEU A 397 7.13 5.42 7.26
CA LEU A 397 7.07 6.22 6.04
C LEU A 397 8.32 6.13 5.15
N PRO A 398 9.55 6.09 5.70
CA PRO A 398 10.78 6.22 4.91
C PRO A 398 10.94 5.17 3.82
N LEU A 399 10.55 3.92 4.08
CA LEU A 399 10.66 2.84 3.10
C LEU A 399 9.93 3.14 1.79
N SER A 400 8.75 3.77 1.89
CA SER A 400 7.96 4.14 0.71
C SER A 400 8.55 5.32 -0.07
N LEU A 401 9.56 6.01 0.46
CA LEU A 401 10.22 7.16 -0.14
C LEU A 401 11.57 6.81 -0.79
N ILE A 402 11.99 5.54 -0.73
CA ILE A 402 13.25 5.11 -1.34
C ILE A 402 13.26 5.48 -2.82
N GLY A 403 14.30 6.19 -3.24
CA GLY A 403 14.46 6.62 -4.64
C GLY A 403 13.72 7.91 -5.02
N HIS A 404 12.84 8.43 -4.17
CA HIS A 404 12.04 9.64 -4.46
C HIS A 404 12.47 10.84 -3.61
N ALA A 405 12.44 10.73 -2.28
CA ALA A 405 12.71 11.85 -1.39
C ALA A 405 13.22 11.37 -0.03
N ARG A 406 13.93 12.23 0.68
CA ARG A 406 14.39 11.98 2.04
C ARG A 406 13.38 12.47 3.06
N LEU A 407 13.23 11.73 4.17
CA LEU A 407 12.46 12.15 5.33
C LEU A 407 13.40 12.40 6.51
N VAL A 408 13.31 13.59 7.07
CA VAL A 408 14.06 14.00 8.26
C VAL A 408 13.13 14.51 9.33
N LYS A 409 13.59 14.54 10.58
CA LYS A 409 12.82 15.14 11.70
C LYS A 409 13.64 16.23 12.37
N THR A 410 12.98 17.16 13.03
CA THR A 410 13.64 18.27 13.70
C THR A 410 12.83 18.80 14.86
N ARG A 411 13.54 19.31 15.88
CA ARG A 411 13.02 20.14 16.97
C ARG A 411 13.77 21.48 17.10
N ASP A 412 14.48 21.88 16.05
CA ASP A 412 15.28 23.10 16.06
C ASP A 412 14.37 24.34 16.00
N PRO A 413 14.43 25.26 17.00
CA PRO A 413 13.64 26.50 16.99
C PRO A 413 13.89 27.39 15.78
N ALA A 414 15.12 27.41 15.22
CA ALA A 414 15.44 28.20 14.04
C ALA A 414 14.63 27.72 12.82
N LEU A 415 14.39 26.42 12.71
CA LEU A 415 13.54 25.84 11.67
C LEU A 415 12.06 26.10 11.92
N TYR A 416 11.61 26.14 13.18
CA TYR A 416 10.24 26.55 13.51
C TYR A 416 9.97 27.98 13.03
N ASP A 417 10.90 28.90 13.27
CA ASP A 417 10.79 30.29 12.83
C ASP A 417 10.85 30.43 11.31
N ARG A 418 11.76 29.68 10.66
CA ARG A 418 11.89 29.68 9.19
C ARG A 418 10.59 29.25 8.50
N PHE A 419 10.00 28.14 8.98
CA PHE A 419 8.81 27.52 8.38
C PHE A 419 7.50 27.93 9.07
N LYS A 420 7.53 28.89 10.00
CA LYS A 420 6.33 29.38 10.72
C LYS A 420 5.51 28.25 11.37
N ILE A 421 6.19 27.31 12.03
CA ILE A 421 5.56 26.19 12.71
C ILE A 421 5.04 26.65 14.07
N THR A 422 3.74 26.51 14.31
CA THR A 422 3.06 26.89 15.56
C THR A 422 2.33 25.74 16.22
N THR A 423 2.25 24.57 15.57
CA THR A 423 1.56 23.38 16.06
C THR A 423 2.38 22.14 15.78
N TRP A 424 2.38 21.18 16.72
CA TRP A 424 3.13 19.93 16.66
C TRP A 424 2.19 18.72 16.87
N PRO A 425 2.47 17.56 16.30
CA PRO A 425 3.47 17.35 15.24
C PRO A 425 3.04 17.99 13.91
N ARG A 426 4.01 18.35 13.07
CA ARG A 426 3.75 18.94 11.74
C ARG A 426 4.65 18.31 10.69
N LEU A 427 4.09 18.06 9.52
CA LEU A 427 4.81 17.54 8.36
C LEU A 427 4.75 18.56 7.22
N LEU A 428 5.87 18.79 6.59
CA LEU A 428 5.98 19.58 5.36
C LEU A 428 6.95 18.92 4.38
N VAL A 429 6.87 19.30 3.12
CA VAL A 429 7.88 19.03 2.12
C VAL A 429 8.54 20.33 1.69
N SER A 430 9.87 20.37 1.69
CA SER A 430 10.67 21.41 1.05
C SER A 430 11.03 20.92 -0.35
N ARG A 431 10.43 21.52 -1.37
CA ARG A 431 10.74 21.26 -2.78
C ARG A 431 11.55 22.41 -3.33
N GLU A 432 12.86 22.18 -3.53
CA GLU A 432 13.78 23.22 -4.02
C GLU A 432 13.67 24.53 -3.21
N GLY A 433 13.55 24.43 -1.88
CA GLY A 433 13.40 25.54 -0.95
C GLY A 433 11.98 26.09 -0.78
N ARG A 434 11.00 25.60 -1.51
CA ARG A 434 9.59 25.99 -1.37
C ARG A 434 8.84 25.03 -0.46
N PRO A 435 8.33 25.47 0.71
CA PRO A 435 7.60 24.60 1.63
C PRO A 435 6.17 24.37 1.16
N THR A 436 5.71 23.12 1.27
CA THR A 436 4.30 22.74 1.14
C THR A 436 3.90 21.94 2.37
N TYR A 437 2.82 22.34 3.04
CA TYR A 437 2.42 21.78 4.33
C TYR A 437 1.38 20.68 4.18
N TYR A 438 1.56 19.59 4.91
CA TYR A 438 0.49 18.63 5.12
C TYR A 438 -0.53 19.21 6.11
N THR A 439 -1.78 19.27 5.74
CA THR A 439 -2.86 19.87 6.53
C THR A 439 -3.90 18.79 6.87
N PRO A 440 -3.69 18.02 7.94
CA PRO A 440 -4.67 17.05 8.40
C PRO A 440 -5.92 17.76 8.93
N LEU A 441 -7.09 17.14 8.78
CA LEU A 441 -8.34 17.64 9.35
C LEU A 441 -8.41 17.37 10.85
N THR A 442 -7.79 16.27 11.29
CA THR A 442 -7.74 15.85 12.69
C THR A 442 -6.32 15.42 13.10
N PRO A 443 -5.91 15.57 14.36
CA PRO A 443 -4.60 15.09 14.82
C PRO A 443 -4.37 13.59 14.59
N GLY A 444 -5.41 12.78 14.62
CA GLY A 444 -5.33 11.34 14.35
C GLY A 444 -4.93 10.99 12.91
N GLU A 445 -5.17 11.88 11.95
CA GLU A 445 -4.78 11.69 10.56
C GLU A 445 -3.25 11.76 10.35
N MET A 446 -2.52 12.41 11.25
CA MET A 446 -1.05 12.38 11.26
C MET A 446 -0.48 10.98 11.49
N ARG A 447 -1.23 10.11 12.18
CA ARG A 447 -0.88 8.70 12.44
C ARG A 447 -1.37 7.74 11.35
N ASN A 448 -2.25 8.23 10.47
CA ASN A 448 -2.74 7.43 9.35
C ASN A 448 -1.68 7.40 8.23
N THR A 449 -0.79 6.42 8.29
CA THR A 449 0.32 6.25 7.33
C THR A 449 -0.16 6.21 5.89
N HIS A 450 -1.34 5.64 5.61
CA HIS A 450 -1.89 5.59 4.26
C HIS A 450 -2.25 6.98 3.71
N GLN A 451 -2.91 7.82 4.52
CA GLN A 451 -3.25 9.19 4.09
C GLN A 451 -2.01 10.07 3.95
N VAL A 452 -1.09 9.96 4.91
CA VAL A 452 0.20 10.67 4.85
C VAL A 452 0.98 10.27 3.61
N LEU A 453 1.12 8.98 3.32
CA LEU A 453 1.80 8.47 2.12
C LEU A 453 1.10 8.90 0.82
N THR A 454 -0.23 8.92 0.78
CA THR A 454 -0.98 9.39 -0.39
C THR A 454 -0.66 10.86 -0.68
N TRP A 455 -0.61 11.69 0.37
CA TRP A 455 -0.18 13.09 0.22
C TRP A 455 1.29 13.19 -0.17
N MET A 456 2.19 12.44 0.49
CA MET A 456 3.62 12.45 0.14
C MET A 456 3.85 12.08 -1.32
N LYS A 457 3.16 11.08 -1.84
CA LYS A 457 3.21 10.67 -3.25
C LYS A 457 2.78 11.77 -4.22
N SER A 458 1.83 12.60 -3.83
CA SER A 458 1.39 13.71 -4.68
C SER A 458 2.41 14.86 -4.77
N VAL A 459 3.41 14.89 -3.85
CA VAL A 459 4.37 16.01 -3.74
C VAL A 459 5.84 15.56 -3.67
N TRP A 460 6.17 14.29 -3.86
CA TRP A 460 7.54 13.77 -3.74
C TRP A 460 8.45 14.04 -4.96
N LEU A 461 7.87 14.48 -6.08
CA LEU A 461 8.65 14.89 -7.24
C LEU A 461 9.10 16.35 -7.11
N PRO A 462 10.24 16.74 -7.71
CA PRO A 462 10.63 18.12 -7.89
C PRO A 462 9.53 18.94 -8.59
N ILE A 463 9.65 20.27 -8.58
CA ILE A 463 8.66 21.14 -9.24
C ILE A 463 8.65 20.92 -10.75
N VAL A 464 9.84 20.70 -11.34
CA VAL A 464 10.01 20.39 -12.77
C VAL A 464 10.93 19.15 -12.88
N PRO A 465 10.38 17.93 -12.66
CA PRO A 465 11.19 16.72 -12.71
C PRO A 465 11.66 16.37 -14.14
N GLU A 466 12.78 15.68 -14.22
CA GLU A 466 13.16 14.97 -15.44
C GLU A 466 12.21 13.81 -15.70
N MET A 467 11.63 13.77 -16.89
CA MET A 467 10.77 12.66 -17.29
C MET A 467 11.63 11.50 -17.83
N THR A 468 11.50 10.36 -17.19
CA THR A 468 12.18 9.12 -17.53
C THR A 468 11.17 8.02 -17.86
N ALA A 469 11.62 6.89 -18.35
CA ALA A 469 10.73 5.75 -18.65
C ALA A 469 10.03 5.20 -17.38
N SER A 470 10.65 5.35 -16.20
CA SER A 470 10.10 4.87 -14.92
C SER A 470 9.03 5.79 -14.33
N ASN A 471 9.20 7.12 -14.45
CA ASN A 471 8.30 8.10 -13.83
C ASN A 471 7.30 8.77 -14.79
N ALA A 472 7.43 8.53 -16.12
CA ALA A 472 6.58 9.15 -17.14
C ALA A 472 5.07 8.93 -16.87
N ARG A 473 4.70 7.73 -16.44
CA ARG A 473 3.31 7.41 -16.11
C ARG A 473 2.79 8.21 -14.92
N GLU A 474 3.57 8.33 -13.88
CA GLU A 474 3.22 9.09 -12.68
C GLU A 474 3.07 10.59 -12.97
N ILE A 475 3.93 11.12 -13.85
CA ILE A 475 3.88 12.52 -14.26
C ILE A 475 2.67 12.81 -15.14
N MET A 476 2.32 11.89 -16.06
CA MET A 476 1.32 12.14 -17.11
C MET A 476 -0.10 11.71 -16.74
N ASP A 477 -0.27 10.69 -15.87
CA ASP A 477 -1.57 10.08 -15.60
C ASP A 477 -2.52 11.05 -14.89
N GLY A 478 -3.68 11.30 -15.48
CA GLY A 478 -4.70 12.20 -14.95
C GLY A 478 -4.37 13.70 -14.99
N LYS A 479 -3.26 14.11 -15.60
CA LYS A 479 -2.77 15.50 -15.58
C LYS A 479 -2.60 16.08 -17.00
N ILE A 480 -2.59 17.41 -17.07
CA ILE A 480 -2.07 18.15 -18.22
C ILE A 480 -0.61 18.47 -17.94
N VAL A 481 0.30 18.01 -18.78
CA VAL A 481 1.73 18.17 -18.54
C VAL A 481 2.36 19.19 -19.46
N VAL A 482 2.99 20.19 -18.89
CA VAL A 482 3.87 21.13 -19.59
C VAL A 482 5.23 20.50 -19.68
N LEU A 483 5.55 19.96 -20.86
CA LEU A 483 6.77 19.20 -21.11
C LEU A 483 7.76 20.03 -21.89
N GLY A 484 8.89 20.38 -21.26
CA GLY A 484 10.03 21.01 -21.92
C GLY A 484 10.87 19.98 -22.64
N ILE A 485 11.06 20.14 -23.94
CA ILE A 485 11.98 19.37 -24.75
C ILE A 485 13.28 20.17 -24.81
N LEU A 486 14.24 19.78 -23.94
CA LEU A 486 15.46 20.54 -23.70
C LEU A 486 16.67 19.79 -24.26
N ASN A 487 17.71 20.55 -24.62
CA ASN A 487 18.97 19.99 -25.06
C ASN A 487 20.00 20.03 -23.95
N ARG A 488 20.34 18.87 -23.37
CA ARG A 488 21.34 18.75 -22.30
C ARG A 488 22.77 18.99 -22.74
N GLU A 489 23.05 18.90 -24.05
CA GLU A 489 24.40 19.13 -24.59
C GLU A 489 24.78 20.62 -24.55
N ASP A 490 23.80 21.52 -24.60
CA ASP A 490 23.98 22.97 -24.40
C ASP A 490 23.63 23.36 -22.97
N GLU A 491 24.62 23.26 -22.07
CA GLU A 491 24.42 23.48 -20.63
C GLU A 491 23.87 24.87 -20.30
N GLU A 492 24.29 25.94 -21.01
CA GLU A 492 23.83 27.28 -20.72
C GLU A 492 22.36 27.50 -21.10
N SER A 493 21.95 27.07 -22.28
CA SER A 493 20.56 27.10 -22.74
C SER A 493 19.70 26.21 -21.83
N PHE A 494 20.15 24.99 -21.55
CA PHE A 494 19.46 24.04 -20.68
C PHE A 494 19.17 24.59 -19.29
N GLN A 495 20.16 25.19 -18.61
CA GLN A 495 19.98 25.76 -17.27
C GLN A 495 19.05 26.98 -17.31
N SER A 496 19.14 27.79 -18.35
CA SER A 496 18.25 28.93 -18.56
C SER A 496 16.79 28.48 -18.76
N ALA A 497 16.57 27.56 -19.68
CA ALA A 497 15.25 26.96 -19.96
C ALA A 497 14.63 26.31 -18.73
N LYS A 498 15.39 25.51 -18.01
CA LYS A 498 14.95 24.84 -16.77
C LYS A 498 14.54 25.88 -15.70
N ARG A 499 15.30 26.97 -15.56
CA ARG A 499 15.00 28.08 -14.63
C ARG A 499 13.72 28.80 -15.01
N GLU A 500 13.52 29.11 -16.29
CA GLU A 500 12.31 29.74 -16.81
C GLU A 500 11.08 28.86 -16.61
N MET A 501 11.17 27.56 -16.90
CA MET A 501 10.11 26.59 -16.66
C MET A 501 9.75 26.49 -15.17
N LYS A 502 10.75 26.46 -14.29
CA LYS A 502 10.54 26.46 -12.83
C LYS A 502 9.84 27.73 -12.34
N THR A 503 10.22 28.89 -12.90
CA THR A 503 9.57 30.17 -12.58
C THR A 503 8.11 30.15 -13.03
N ALA A 504 7.83 29.66 -14.25
CA ALA A 504 6.47 29.50 -14.77
C ALA A 504 5.64 28.55 -13.90
N ALA A 505 6.21 27.42 -13.48
CA ALA A 505 5.55 26.44 -12.62
C ALA A 505 5.18 27.04 -11.25
N ASN A 506 6.11 27.76 -10.63
CA ASN A 506 5.86 28.42 -9.36
C ASN A 506 4.75 29.47 -9.45
N GLU A 507 4.79 30.32 -10.47
CA GLU A 507 3.77 31.35 -10.68
C GLU A 507 2.39 30.72 -10.99
N TRP A 508 2.36 29.65 -11.77
CA TRP A 508 1.12 28.90 -12.03
C TRP A 508 0.54 28.33 -10.75
N MET A 509 1.36 27.67 -9.91
CA MET A 509 0.92 27.12 -8.63
C MET A 509 0.40 28.20 -7.69
N ASP A 510 1.07 29.35 -7.60
CA ASP A 510 0.63 30.49 -6.79
C ASP A 510 -0.72 31.03 -7.26
N LYS A 511 -0.90 31.16 -8.57
CA LYS A 511 -2.18 31.53 -9.17
C LYS A 511 -3.29 30.54 -8.85
N GLN A 512 -3.01 29.23 -8.92
CA GLN A 512 -4.00 28.19 -8.55
C GLN A 512 -4.37 28.28 -7.06
N ILE A 513 -3.41 28.49 -6.17
CA ILE A 513 -3.66 28.67 -4.74
C ILE A 513 -4.53 29.91 -4.49
N GLN A 514 -4.24 31.04 -5.16
CA GLN A 514 -5.04 32.26 -5.04
C GLN A 514 -6.48 32.05 -5.54
N LEU A 515 -6.65 31.37 -6.69
CA LEU A 515 -7.97 31.06 -7.23
C LEU A 515 -8.76 30.16 -6.28
N PHE A 516 -8.13 29.15 -5.71
CA PHE A 516 -8.74 28.27 -4.72
C PHE A 516 -9.16 29.02 -3.45
N GLN A 517 -8.32 29.94 -2.96
CA GLN A 517 -8.65 30.77 -1.80
C GLN A 517 -9.82 31.70 -2.08
N LEU A 518 -9.84 32.32 -3.28
CA LEU A 518 -10.93 33.20 -3.71
C LEU A 518 -12.25 32.42 -3.83
N GLU A 519 -12.25 31.25 -4.45
CA GLU A 519 -13.43 30.39 -4.57
C GLU A 519 -13.96 29.98 -3.19
N ARG A 520 -13.05 29.58 -2.29
CA ARG A 520 -13.39 29.26 -0.91
C ARG A 520 -14.01 30.44 -0.17
N GLN A 521 -13.49 31.66 -0.39
CA GLN A 521 -14.04 32.87 0.19
C GLN A 521 -15.43 33.14 -0.36
N ASN A 522 -15.63 33.07 -1.67
CA ASN A 522 -16.92 33.27 -2.32
C ASN A 522 -18.00 32.30 -1.79
N LEU A 523 -17.63 31.04 -1.54
CA LEU A 523 -18.53 30.05 -0.95
C LEU A 523 -18.88 30.40 0.51
N ARG A 524 -17.92 30.94 1.29
CA ARG A 524 -18.17 31.41 2.64
C ARG A 524 -19.11 32.61 2.64
N ASP A 525 -18.86 33.58 1.80
CA ASP A 525 -19.66 34.80 1.66
C ASP A 525 -21.09 34.45 1.19
N SER A 526 -21.24 33.52 0.25
CA SER A 526 -22.53 33.02 -0.19
C SER A 526 -23.31 32.29 0.93
N LYS A 527 -22.61 31.56 1.79
CA LYS A 527 -23.23 30.93 2.97
C LYS A 527 -23.65 32.00 3.98
N GLN A 528 -22.80 32.98 4.24
CA GLN A 528 -23.08 34.05 5.17
C GLN A 528 -24.27 34.87 4.72
N LEU A 529 -24.34 35.24 3.43
CA LEU A 529 -25.47 35.95 2.85
C LEU A 529 -26.79 35.19 3.03
N ARG A 530 -26.81 33.86 2.83
CA ARG A 530 -28.01 33.03 3.07
C ARG A 530 -28.42 33.00 4.54
N ILE A 531 -27.46 33.09 5.47
CA ILE A 531 -27.73 33.17 6.91
C ILE A 531 -28.40 34.52 7.21
N GLU A 532 -27.82 35.63 6.74
CA GLU A 532 -28.33 36.97 6.92
C GLU A 532 -29.74 37.13 6.32
N GLU A 533 -29.96 36.65 5.10
CA GLU A 533 -31.28 36.66 4.48
C GLU A 533 -32.35 35.85 5.26
N ALA A 534 -31.95 34.74 5.89
CA ALA A 534 -32.85 33.92 6.69
C ALA A 534 -33.14 34.58 8.05
N GLU A 535 -32.17 35.30 8.64
CA GLU A 535 -32.33 36.09 9.86
C GLU A 535 -33.23 37.29 9.61
N ASP A 536 -33.04 38.02 8.53
CA ASP A 536 -33.88 39.18 8.13
C ASP A 536 -35.35 38.78 7.91
N ARG A 537 -35.57 37.60 7.35
CA ARG A 537 -36.94 37.04 7.13
C ARG A 537 -37.48 36.38 8.40
N ASN A 538 -36.73 36.30 9.45
CA ASN A 538 -37.04 35.55 10.70
C ASN A 538 -37.45 34.09 10.46
N ASP A 539 -36.92 33.48 9.41
CA ASP A 539 -37.21 32.09 9.03
C ASP A 539 -36.22 31.13 9.70
N GLN A 540 -36.64 30.60 10.86
CA GLN A 540 -35.87 29.68 11.66
C GLN A 540 -35.52 28.35 10.92
N ARG A 541 -36.35 27.94 9.96
CA ARG A 541 -36.09 26.72 9.16
C ARG A 541 -34.99 26.98 8.14
N ALA A 542 -35.07 28.06 7.40
CA ALA A 542 -34.05 28.49 6.45
C ALA A 542 -32.71 28.75 7.16
N LEU A 543 -32.76 29.37 8.33
CA LEU A 543 -31.56 29.65 9.15
C LEU A 543 -30.83 28.36 9.57
N ARG A 544 -31.55 27.35 10.07
CA ARG A 544 -30.95 26.04 10.40
C ARG A 544 -30.39 25.36 9.17
N ALA A 545 -31.08 25.40 8.05
CA ALA A 545 -30.60 24.85 6.78
C ALA A 545 -29.34 25.56 6.31
N ALA A 546 -29.28 26.88 6.33
CA ALA A 546 -28.11 27.65 5.94
C ALA A 546 -26.90 27.39 6.86
N LYS A 547 -27.10 27.33 8.18
CA LYS A 547 -26.05 26.98 9.15
C LYS A 547 -25.52 25.55 8.96
N SER A 548 -26.33 24.60 8.54
CA SER A 548 -25.93 23.20 8.31
C SER A 548 -25.16 22.98 7.00
N ILE A 549 -25.12 23.94 6.09
CA ILE A 549 -24.35 23.84 4.83
C ILE A 549 -22.87 23.67 5.18
N ARG A 550 -22.31 22.49 4.85
CA ARG A 550 -20.87 22.27 4.88
C ARG A 550 -20.26 22.84 3.59
N ILE A 551 -19.26 23.67 3.72
CA ILE A 551 -18.47 24.13 2.58
C ILE A 551 -17.54 23.00 2.22
N SER A 552 -17.95 22.13 1.32
CA SER A 552 -17.08 21.17 0.64
C SER A 552 -16.64 21.84 -0.67
N MET A 553 -15.35 21.94 -0.87
CA MET A 553 -14.81 22.25 -2.18
C MET A 553 -14.70 20.93 -2.93
N ASP A 554 -15.57 20.72 -3.90
CA ASP A 554 -15.40 19.59 -4.79
C ASP A 554 -14.09 19.77 -5.56
N LYS A 555 -13.33 18.69 -5.75
CA LYS A 555 -12.18 18.76 -6.66
C LYS A 555 -12.73 19.28 -7.98
N SER A 556 -12.25 20.45 -8.40
CA SER A 556 -12.71 21.05 -9.64
C SER A 556 -12.55 20.02 -10.76
N ASP A 557 -13.48 19.96 -11.70
CA ASP A 557 -13.38 19.13 -12.91
C ASP A 557 -12.19 19.50 -13.81
N ARG A 558 -11.41 20.51 -13.38
CA ARG A 558 -10.19 20.94 -14.06
C ARG A 558 -9.06 19.99 -13.72
N LYS A 559 -8.46 19.42 -14.76
CA LYS A 559 -7.23 18.62 -14.62
C LYS A 559 -6.11 19.43 -13.99
N GLU A 560 -5.36 18.79 -13.12
CA GLU A 560 -4.13 19.35 -12.56
C GLU A 560 -3.11 19.59 -13.66
N VAL A 561 -2.38 20.70 -13.60
CA VAL A 561 -1.28 21.03 -14.51
C VAL A 561 0.04 20.69 -13.81
N ALA A 562 0.79 19.76 -14.37
CA ALA A 562 2.13 19.39 -13.94
C ALA A 562 3.19 19.93 -14.91
N PHE A 563 4.41 20.10 -14.43
CA PHE A 563 5.54 20.52 -15.23
C PHE A 563 6.59 19.42 -15.22
N ALA A 564 7.24 19.20 -16.36
CA ALA A 564 8.34 18.25 -16.49
C ALA A 564 9.24 18.67 -17.65
N TRP A 565 10.44 18.11 -17.70
CA TRP A 565 11.31 18.25 -18.85
C TRP A 565 11.84 16.89 -19.31
N VAL A 566 12.24 16.81 -20.55
CA VAL A 566 12.79 15.60 -21.16
C VAL A 566 14.05 15.97 -21.94
N ASP A 567 15.07 15.11 -21.86
CA ASP A 567 16.26 15.22 -22.70
C ASP A 567 15.89 14.95 -24.15
N GLY A 568 15.87 15.99 -24.96
CA GLY A 568 15.43 15.94 -26.33
C GLY A 568 16.34 15.11 -27.23
N VAL A 569 17.63 15.06 -26.94
CA VAL A 569 18.61 14.26 -27.70
C VAL A 569 18.43 12.79 -27.40
N PHE A 570 18.38 12.41 -26.12
CA PHE A 570 18.20 11.03 -25.70
C PHE A 570 16.86 10.46 -26.17
N TRP A 571 15.78 11.21 -26.06
CA TRP A 571 14.43 10.79 -26.42
C TRP A 571 13.99 11.20 -27.83
N GLN A 572 14.90 11.64 -28.71
CA GLN A 572 14.61 12.18 -30.03
C GLN A 572 13.68 11.29 -30.88
N ARG A 573 13.90 9.97 -30.86
CA ARG A 573 13.08 9.03 -31.63
C ARG A 573 11.62 9.06 -31.17
N TRP A 574 11.37 9.05 -29.87
CA TRP A 574 10.03 9.11 -29.30
C TRP A 574 9.37 10.45 -29.57
N ILE A 575 10.07 11.56 -29.35
CA ILE A 575 9.58 12.92 -29.54
C ILE A 575 9.18 13.14 -31.01
N ARG A 576 10.03 12.72 -31.94
CA ARG A 576 9.74 12.84 -33.38
C ARG A 576 8.54 11.98 -33.78
N THR A 577 8.42 10.75 -33.26
CA THR A 577 7.33 9.84 -33.62
C THR A 577 6.00 10.33 -33.05
N THR A 578 6.00 10.85 -31.83
CA THR A 578 4.77 11.25 -31.10
C THR A 578 4.31 12.66 -31.43
N TYR A 579 5.24 13.62 -31.49
CA TYR A 579 4.91 15.05 -31.63
C TYR A 579 5.38 15.65 -32.95
N GLY A 580 6.17 14.94 -33.72
CA GLY A 580 6.72 15.44 -35.00
C GLY A 580 7.79 16.52 -34.84
N ILE A 581 8.40 16.63 -33.65
CA ILE A 581 9.38 17.67 -33.32
C ILE A 581 10.80 17.12 -33.49
N ASP A 582 11.67 17.90 -34.13
CA ASP A 582 13.12 17.67 -34.18
C ASP A 582 13.82 18.64 -33.21
N VAL A 583 14.60 18.09 -32.29
CA VAL A 583 15.34 18.87 -31.28
C VAL A 583 16.38 19.78 -31.89
N ARG A 584 16.86 19.46 -33.11
CA ARG A 584 17.79 20.31 -33.87
C ARG A 584 17.21 21.66 -34.27
N ASP A 585 15.88 21.77 -34.31
CA ASP A 585 15.19 23.03 -34.63
C ASP A 585 15.10 23.98 -33.41
N GLY A 586 15.70 23.61 -32.28
CA GLY A 586 15.73 24.36 -31.03
C GLY A 586 14.83 23.77 -29.94
N GLU A 587 15.05 24.24 -28.71
CA GLU A 587 14.27 23.86 -27.55
C GLU A 587 12.82 24.32 -27.67
N ARG A 588 11.88 23.47 -27.26
CA ARG A 588 10.45 23.72 -27.34
C ARG A 588 9.72 23.21 -26.11
N VAL A 589 8.55 23.75 -25.88
CA VAL A 589 7.62 23.30 -24.87
C VAL A 589 6.36 22.77 -25.55
N ILE A 590 5.84 21.66 -25.07
CA ILE A 590 4.53 21.15 -25.45
C ILE A 590 3.64 21.04 -24.20
N ILE A 591 2.36 21.21 -24.38
CA ILE A 591 1.37 20.93 -23.36
C ILE A 591 0.67 19.64 -23.75
N ASN A 592 0.86 18.56 -22.99
CA ASN A 592 0.37 17.23 -23.29
C ASN A 592 -0.80 16.82 -22.41
N ASP A 593 -1.88 16.32 -22.98
CA ASP A 593 -3.00 15.68 -22.30
C ASP A 593 -3.08 14.22 -22.80
N GLU A 594 -2.32 13.35 -22.13
CA GLU A 594 -2.16 11.95 -22.53
C GLU A 594 -3.48 11.18 -22.45
N ASP A 595 -4.31 11.44 -21.44
CA ASP A 595 -5.60 10.78 -21.26
C ASP A 595 -6.53 10.99 -22.47
N ASN A 596 -6.46 12.17 -23.08
CA ASN A 596 -7.25 12.52 -24.26
C ASN A 596 -6.51 12.39 -25.58
N ARG A 597 -5.27 11.87 -25.55
CA ARG A 597 -4.42 11.68 -26.74
C ARG A 597 -4.25 12.95 -27.57
N ARG A 598 -4.04 14.09 -26.91
CA ARG A 598 -3.94 15.40 -27.53
C ARG A 598 -2.81 16.24 -26.93
N TYR A 599 -2.29 17.17 -27.73
CA TYR A 599 -1.23 18.07 -27.29
C TYR A 599 -1.32 19.43 -27.99
N TRP A 600 -0.64 20.42 -27.45
CA TRP A 600 -0.48 21.76 -28.00
C TRP A 600 0.99 22.11 -28.04
N ASP A 601 1.48 22.59 -29.15
CA ASP A 601 2.87 23.00 -29.39
C ASP A 601 2.97 24.43 -29.89
N THR A 602 1.82 25.13 -30.05
CA THR A 602 1.74 26.50 -30.56
C THR A 602 0.94 27.40 -29.62
N THR A 603 1.34 28.65 -29.56
CA THR A 603 0.63 29.74 -28.88
C THR A 603 -0.62 30.13 -29.66
N ILE A 604 -1.43 31.03 -29.12
CA ILE A 604 -2.62 31.58 -29.82
C ILE A 604 -2.23 32.33 -31.12
N THR A 605 -1.01 32.90 -31.18
CA THR A 605 -0.48 33.57 -32.38
C THR A 605 0.03 32.61 -33.46
N GLY A 606 0.03 31.30 -33.20
CA GLY A 606 0.52 30.26 -34.11
C GLY A 606 2.03 30.03 -34.06
N ASN A 607 2.77 30.72 -33.21
CA ASN A 607 4.19 30.50 -32.98
C ASN A 607 4.38 29.29 -32.06
N TYR A 608 5.54 28.61 -32.17
CA TYR A 608 5.89 27.54 -31.26
C TYR A 608 6.05 28.04 -29.83
N ILE A 609 5.69 27.19 -28.85
CA ILE A 609 5.87 27.49 -27.43
C ILE A 609 7.35 27.29 -27.11
N ILE A 610 8.01 28.35 -26.70
CA ILE A 610 9.41 28.34 -26.26
C ILE A 610 9.50 28.19 -24.74
N PRO A 611 10.63 27.69 -24.19
CA PRO A 611 10.81 27.54 -22.74
C PRO A 611 11.05 28.90 -22.05
N SER A 612 10.09 29.81 -22.17
CA SER A 612 10.08 31.08 -21.46
C SER A 612 8.82 31.20 -20.59
N ARG A 613 8.95 31.83 -19.43
CA ARG A 613 7.88 32.05 -18.47
C ARG A 613 6.60 32.59 -19.10
N THR A 614 6.73 33.65 -19.88
CA THR A 614 5.60 34.35 -20.51
C THR A 614 4.87 33.48 -21.54
N SER A 615 5.62 32.82 -22.44
CA SER A 615 5.06 31.93 -23.47
C SER A 615 4.29 30.73 -22.84
N ILE A 616 4.86 30.17 -21.80
CA ILE A 616 4.26 29.04 -21.09
C ILE A 616 2.96 29.45 -20.37
N LEU A 617 3.01 30.52 -19.55
CA LEU A 617 1.85 30.93 -18.74
C LEU A 617 0.69 31.45 -19.59
N GLU A 618 0.97 32.19 -20.66
CA GLU A 618 -0.06 32.59 -21.60
C GLU A 618 -0.75 31.42 -22.26
N THR A 619 0.03 30.45 -22.75
CA THR A 619 -0.51 29.28 -23.45
C THR A 619 -1.28 28.38 -22.52
N ILE A 620 -0.77 28.06 -21.30
CA ILE A 620 -1.48 27.24 -20.33
C ILE A 620 -2.86 27.82 -20.01
N SER A 621 -2.95 29.14 -19.80
CA SER A 621 -4.21 29.79 -19.43
C SER A 621 -5.27 29.64 -20.54
N LYS A 622 -4.86 29.60 -21.80
CA LYS A 622 -5.72 29.42 -22.98
C LYS A 622 -6.11 27.95 -23.22
N VAL A 623 -5.18 27.04 -22.97
CA VAL A 623 -5.40 25.60 -23.08
C VAL A 623 -6.33 25.07 -21.99
N THR A 624 -6.20 25.59 -20.76
CA THR A 624 -7.03 25.19 -19.61
C THR A 624 -8.37 25.92 -19.54
N ALA A 625 -8.64 26.85 -20.43
CA ALA A 625 -9.97 27.47 -20.56
C ALA A 625 -11.03 26.45 -20.97
N SER A 626 -12.25 26.68 -20.57
CA SER A 626 -13.38 25.79 -20.92
C SER A 626 -14.44 26.56 -21.72
N PRO A 627 -14.52 26.37 -23.07
CA PRO A 627 -13.72 25.46 -23.91
C PRO A 627 -12.28 26.00 -24.17
N PRO A 628 -11.31 25.09 -24.54
CA PRO A 628 -9.96 25.51 -24.90
C PRO A 628 -9.96 26.51 -26.07
N GLU A 629 -9.20 27.60 -25.96
CA GLU A 629 -9.14 28.63 -26.99
C GLU A 629 -8.20 28.24 -28.15
N ILE A 630 -7.26 27.31 -27.91
CA ILE A 630 -6.30 26.80 -28.91
C ILE A 630 -6.71 25.38 -29.30
N LYS A 631 -6.74 25.11 -30.62
CA LYS A 631 -7.08 23.78 -31.15
C LYS A 631 -5.96 22.79 -30.83
N PRO A 632 -6.26 21.62 -30.21
CA PRO A 632 -5.24 20.60 -29.97
C PRO A 632 -4.84 19.86 -31.25
N LYS A 633 -3.61 19.38 -31.27
CA LYS A 633 -3.14 18.34 -32.19
C LYS A 633 -3.34 16.96 -31.55
N LEU A 634 -3.45 15.90 -32.36
CA LEU A 634 -3.63 14.54 -31.87
C LEU A 634 -2.30 13.79 -31.90
N THR A 635 -2.04 12.98 -30.89
CA THR A 635 -0.88 12.08 -30.80
C THR A 635 -1.11 10.76 -31.56
N ILE A 636 -2.37 10.50 -31.97
CA ILE A 636 -2.80 9.31 -32.72
C ILE A 636 -3.58 9.70 -33.96
N SER A 637 -3.73 8.76 -34.91
CA SER A 637 -4.52 9.00 -36.11
C SER A 637 -6.01 9.25 -35.78
N SER A 638 -6.72 9.99 -36.65
CA SER A 638 -8.13 10.30 -36.43
C SER A 638 -9.03 9.06 -36.27
N ILE A 639 -8.69 7.97 -36.97
CA ILE A 639 -9.45 6.70 -36.87
C ILE A 639 -9.17 6.04 -35.52
N GLU A 640 -7.91 5.97 -35.10
CA GLU A 640 -7.53 5.43 -33.78
C GLU A 640 -8.17 6.26 -32.64
N LYS A 641 -8.27 7.58 -32.84
CA LYS A 641 -8.96 8.46 -31.86
C LYS A 641 -10.42 8.08 -31.69
N ILE A 642 -11.14 7.83 -32.77
CA ILE A 642 -12.56 7.39 -32.68
C ILE A 642 -12.66 6.06 -31.93
N ILE A 643 -11.79 5.10 -32.23
CA ILE A 643 -11.77 3.80 -31.54
C ILE A 643 -11.45 3.99 -30.05
N PHE A 644 -10.49 4.86 -29.74
CA PHE A 644 -10.10 5.19 -28.39
C PHE A 644 -11.27 5.83 -27.61
N ASP A 645 -11.97 6.81 -28.19
CA ASP A 645 -13.09 7.49 -27.55
C ASP A 645 -14.27 6.54 -27.31
N ILE A 646 -14.57 5.65 -28.24
CA ILE A 646 -15.58 4.60 -28.06
C ILE A 646 -15.18 3.69 -26.90
N ARG A 647 -13.94 3.25 -26.86
CA ARG A 647 -13.44 2.39 -25.77
C ARG A 647 -13.51 3.08 -24.41
N MET A 648 -13.14 4.35 -24.33
CA MET A 648 -13.22 5.14 -23.09
C MET A 648 -14.65 5.31 -22.63
N THR A 649 -15.56 5.68 -23.53
CA THR A 649 -17.01 5.82 -23.21
C THR A 649 -17.61 4.49 -22.71
N LEU A 650 -17.20 3.36 -23.29
CA LEU A 650 -17.63 2.04 -22.84
C LEU A 650 -17.12 1.71 -21.43
N PHE A 651 -15.93 2.20 -21.09
CA PHE A 651 -15.30 1.95 -19.80
C PHE A 651 -15.84 2.89 -18.70
N GLU A 652 -16.09 4.14 -19.03
CA GLU A 652 -16.62 5.14 -18.10
C GLU A 652 -18.09 4.88 -17.74
N HIS A 653 -18.87 4.26 -18.66
CA HIS A 653 -20.28 3.98 -18.48
C HIS A 653 -20.60 2.48 -18.57
N PRO A 654 -20.12 1.63 -17.65
CA PRO A 654 -20.24 0.16 -17.76
C PRO A 654 -21.68 -0.34 -17.81
N TYR A 655 -22.63 0.35 -17.16
CA TYR A 655 -24.05 -0.03 -17.19
C TYR A 655 -24.72 0.32 -18.52
N LEU A 656 -24.39 1.47 -19.10
CA LEU A 656 -24.90 1.86 -20.43
C LEU A 656 -24.32 0.95 -21.51
N SER A 657 -23.01 0.68 -21.46
CA SER A 657 -22.35 -0.21 -22.40
C SER A 657 -22.87 -1.66 -22.30
N GLY A 658 -23.06 -2.17 -21.08
CA GLY A 658 -23.71 -3.45 -20.85
C GLY A 658 -25.12 -3.52 -21.43
N GLY A 659 -25.91 -2.48 -21.25
CA GLY A 659 -27.27 -2.34 -21.83
C GLY A 659 -27.24 -2.34 -23.34
N CYS A 660 -26.36 -1.58 -23.98
CA CYS A 660 -26.19 -1.54 -25.44
C CYS A 660 -25.71 -2.89 -26.01
N ILE A 661 -24.77 -3.56 -25.39
CA ILE A 661 -24.29 -4.89 -25.81
C ILE A 661 -25.43 -5.91 -25.69
N LEU A 662 -26.17 -5.90 -24.59
CA LEU A 662 -27.32 -6.79 -24.40
C LEU A 662 -28.43 -6.53 -25.44
N GLY A 663 -28.73 -5.26 -25.73
CA GLY A 663 -29.68 -4.86 -26.76
C GLY A 663 -29.26 -5.32 -28.15
N LEU A 664 -28.00 -5.16 -28.50
CA LEU A 664 -27.43 -5.66 -29.76
C LEU A 664 -27.51 -7.19 -29.85
N ALA A 665 -27.14 -7.89 -28.79
CA ALA A 665 -27.21 -9.35 -28.72
C ALA A 665 -28.67 -9.87 -28.89
N LEU A 666 -29.62 -9.23 -28.22
CA LEU A 666 -31.07 -9.55 -28.38
C LEU A 666 -31.57 -9.25 -29.77
N SER A 667 -31.13 -8.17 -30.40
CA SER A 667 -31.48 -7.81 -31.78
C SER A 667 -30.96 -8.83 -32.77
N ILE A 668 -29.69 -9.21 -32.65
CA ILE A 668 -29.04 -10.25 -33.47
C ILE A 668 -29.76 -11.60 -33.26
N PHE A 669 -30.05 -11.95 -32.00
CA PHE A 669 -30.76 -13.19 -31.69
C PHE A 669 -32.18 -13.19 -32.28
N SER A 670 -32.89 -12.06 -32.25
CA SER A 670 -34.21 -11.89 -32.86
C SER A 670 -34.16 -12.06 -34.39
N LEU A 671 -33.15 -11.45 -35.05
CA LEU A 671 -32.96 -11.60 -36.49
C LEU A 671 -32.61 -13.06 -36.88
N PHE A 672 -31.75 -13.74 -36.10
CA PHE A 672 -31.44 -15.15 -36.29
C PHE A 672 -32.70 -16.03 -36.09
N ARG A 673 -33.47 -15.76 -35.04
CA ARG A 673 -34.71 -16.49 -34.77
C ARG A 673 -35.77 -16.26 -35.85
N GLY A 674 -35.84 -15.03 -36.40
CA GLY A 674 -36.68 -14.71 -37.54
C GLY A 674 -36.26 -15.46 -38.82
N ARG A 675 -34.95 -15.54 -39.07
CA ARG A 675 -34.39 -16.28 -40.22
C ARG A 675 -34.58 -17.79 -40.10
N MET A 676 -34.40 -18.35 -38.88
CA MET A 676 -34.71 -19.76 -38.61
C MET A 676 -36.19 -20.10 -38.74
N ARG A 677 -37.10 -19.20 -38.32
CA ARG A 677 -38.56 -19.39 -38.52
C ARG A 677 -38.95 -19.37 -39.99
N ARG A 678 -38.39 -18.48 -40.82
CA ARG A 678 -38.62 -18.46 -42.27
C ARG A 678 -38.08 -19.72 -42.93
N ASN A 679 -36.94 -20.23 -42.60
CA ASN A 679 -36.39 -21.48 -43.12
C ASN A 679 -37.24 -22.69 -42.72
N ARG A 680 -37.79 -22.73 -41.49
CA ARG A 680 -38.69 -23.80 -41.04
C ARG A 680 -40.07 -23.70 -41.72
N ALA A 681 -40.55 -22.51 -42.07
CA ALA A 681 -41.78 -22.34 -42.83
C ALA A 681 -41.61 -22.79 -44.29
N ALA A 682 -40.46 -22.51 -44.92
CA ALA A 682 -40.13 -23.01 -46.28
C ALA A 682 -40.00 -24.53 -46.30
N PHE A 683 -39.38 -25.14 -45.26
CA PHE A 683 -39.25 -26.60 -45.17
C PHE A 683 -40.62 -27.31 -44.92
N ARG A 684 -41.58 -26.68 -44.21
CA ARG A 684 -42.94 -27.21 -44.04
C ARG A 684 -43.82 -27.08 -45.28
N LEU A 685 -43.53 -26.15 -46.20
CA LEU A 685 -44.22 -26.02 -47.47
C LEU A 685 -43.80 -27.09 -48.49
N GLU A 686 -42.59 -27.61 -48.40
CA GLU A 686 -42.14 -28.73 -49.25
C GLU A 686 -42.66 -30.09 -48.77
N GLU A 687 -43.01 -30.28 -47.49
CA GLU A 687 -43.53 -31.54 -46.93
C GLU A 687 -45.03 -31.78 -47.18
N ASN A 688 -45.76 -30.80 -47.72
CA ASN A 688 -47.21 -30.88 -47.99
C ASN A 688 -47.58 -30.95 -49.45
N ILE A 689 -46.70 -31.45 -50.32
CA ILE A 689 -47.08 -31.83 -51.70
C ILE A 689 -47.67 -33.24 -51.62
N PRO A 690 -48.99 -33.45 -51.87
CA PRO A 690 -49.61 -34.76 -51.75
C PRO A 690 -49.10 -35.66 -52.89
N ILE A 691 -48.60 -36.84 -52.49
CA ILE A 691 -48.07 -37.94 -53.35
C ILE A 691 -49.07 -38.44 -54.41
N LYS A 692 -50.24 -37.80 -54.56
CA LYS A 692 -51.27 -38.20 -55.51
C LYS A 692 -51.07 -37.73 -56.96
N GLU A 693 -50.23 -36.71 -57.19
CA GLU A 693 -50.05 -36.17 -58.56
C GLU A 693 -48.85 -36.78 -59.32
N LEU A 694 -48.00 -37.57 -58.63
CA LEU A 694 -46.85 -38.22 -59.29
C LEU A 694 -47.17 -39.59 -59.94
N ARG A 695 -48.44 -39.99 -59.92
CA ARG A 695 -48.84 -41.30 -60.51
C ARG A 695 -49.59 -41.20 -61.85
N GLU A 696 -50.02 -39.99 -62.27
CA GLU A 696 -50.70 -39.78 -63.56
C GLU A 696 -49.87 -39.19 -64.70
N GLY A 697 -48.59 -38.83 -64.47
CA GLY A 697 -47.73 -38.26 -65.49
C GLY A 697 -46.89 -39.23 -66.27
N LEU A 698 -47.00 -40.60 -66.09
CA LEU A 698 -46.07 -41.57 -66.66
C LEU A 698 -46.71 -42.51 -67.66
N LEU A 699 -47.90 -42.24 -68.19
CA LEU A 699 -48.46 -43.02 -69.31
C LEU A 699 -49.25 -42.09 -70.22
N GLY A 700 -48.75 -41.91 -71.44
CA GLY A 700 -49.61 -41.52 -72.61
C GLY A 700 -49.18 -40.23 -73.27
N ASN A 701 -48.29 -40.33 -74.16
CA ASN A 701 -48.54 -40.45 -75.63
C ASN A 701 -48.67 -39.15 -76.41
N THR A 702 -47.67 -38.93 -77.18
CA THR A 702 -47.67 -38.50 -78.62
C THR A 702 -48.74 -37.54 -79.16
N ALA A 703 -48.20 -36.61 -79.85
CA ALA A 703 -48.65 -36.08 -81.15
C ALA A 703 -49.13 -34.61 -81.21
N ASN A 704 -48.45 -33.97 -82.12
CA ASN A 704 -48.88 -32.92 -83.07
C ASN A 704 -49.29 -31.53 -82.46
N GLY A 705 -48.49 -30.54 -82.73
CA GLY A 705 -48.55 -29.93 -84.03
C GLY A 705 -48.99 -28.47 -84.01
N LYS A 706 -48.06 -27.62 -84.47
CA LYS A 706 -48.29 -26.36 -85.20
C LYS A 706 -48.89 -25.09 -84.48
N THR A 707 -48.00 -24.10 -84.65
CA THR A 707 -48.33 -22.71 -85.11
C THR A 707 -49.31 -21.90 -84.34
N ASP A 708 -48.94 -20.75 -83.70
CA ASP A 708 -48.55 -19.46 -84.29
C ASP A 708 -47.76 -18.67 -83.25
#